data_da41660734a325eda6a78ec37363e79f
#
_entry.id   da41660734a325eda6a78ec37363e79f
#
_cell.length_a   1.000
_cell.length_b   1.000
_cell.length_c   1.000
_cell.angle_alpha   90.00
_cell.angle_beta   90.00
_cell.angle_gamma   90.00
#
_symmetry.space_group_name_H-M   'P 1'
#
loop_
_entity.id
_entity.type
_entity.pdbx_description
1 polymer ?
#
loop_
_entity_poly.entity_id
_entity_poly.type
_entity_poly.pdbx_seq_one_letter_code
_entity_poly.pdbx_strand_id
1 'polypeptide(L)'
;MMGASEDGARAFARAGLGALQLGDEAILHVADFDLAGRDMRVTRQAVGRVRRAGATCRIRRHATLTDTEMEEVVDRADAWRDTETERGFSMALDRLGDPADGDCLLVEALDEDGKLLALLSLVPWGTDGVSLDLMRRDRTAPNGVMEFMVAELCAAAPKLGVRRISLNFAVFRSAFEEGARIGAGPVLRLWRRLLLFFSKWWQLEALYRSNAKYHPEWYPRFICYGETASLARISLASGIAEGFVSVPSLRQLWGKGHQKSGPRPATTAGLPPLSALAPDTGDETDGKDGGLPEQVRVRHHKLDRLRAAGIDPYPVGVPQRTHTLAEVRTGDQVTVAGRVMLVRDLGGIVFVTLRDWSGDHQLALTRAESGPELDRFVTDTDIGDQITATGRAGTSDKGEPTVFVTSWQLTGKCLRPLPDKHRGLTDPEAKVRMRYLDLVASPAARDIVRARSTAVQALRQGLLERGYLEVETPMLQQIHGGANARPFTTHINAYDLDLYLRIAPELYLKRLCVGGLEKVFEMGRTFRNEGVSYKHNPEFTMLEAYQAYADYDVMLDLVRELIQGAATAAFGSPVARKDGEEYDISGTWPVKTVHGAISEALGEEIDAGTELARLHRLCDRAGVPYGADDGRGDVVLEMYERLVEEPTRLPTFYKDFPTDVSPLTRQHRTDPRLAERWDLVAFGTELGTAYSELTDPVEQRRRLTAQSLLAAGGDPEAMELDEDFLDALEYAMPPTGGLGIGVDRLVMFLTGLTIRETLPFPLVRRR
;
A
#
# COMPACT_ATOMS: atom_id res chain seq x y z
N MET A 1 -39.81 6.75 -12.45
CA MET A 1 -39.51 5.33 -12.26
C MET A 1 -38.01 5.17 -12.03
N MET A 2 -37.60 4.48 -10.99
CA MET A 2 -36.20 4.24 -10.63
C MET A 2 -35.84 2.76 -10.80
N GLY A 3 -34.62 2.47 -11.28
CA GLY A 3 -34.15 1.10 -11.50
C GLY A 3 -34.67 0.42 -12.78
N ALA A 4 -35.16 1.18 -13.76
CA ALA A 4 -35.61 0.61 -15.02
C ALA A 4 -34.44 -0.06 -15.78
N SER A 5 -34.69 -1.23 -16.38
CA SER A 5 -33.76 -1.83 -17.34
C SER A 5 -33.63 -0.98 -18.61
N GLU A 6 -32.65 -1.27 -19.45
CA GLU A 6 -32.46 -0.54 -20.70
C GLU A 6 -33.70 -0.63 -21.60
N ASP A 7 -34.34 -1.80 -21.71
CA ASP A 7 -35.57 -1.97 -22.47
C ASP A 7 -36.74 -1.20 -21.84
N GLY A 8 -36.83 -1.18 -20.51
CA GLY A 8 -37.78 -0.37 -19.76
C GLY A 8 -37.56 1.13 -20.03
N ALA A 9 -36.32 1.60 -19.97
CA ALA A 9 -35.98 2.99 -20.27
C ALA A 9 -36.32 3.38 -21.71
N ARG A 10 -36.06 2.50 -22.68
CA ARG A 10 -36.47 2.69 -24.07
C ARG A 10 -37.99 2.75 -24.25
N ALA A 11 -38.74 1.92 -23.49
CA ALA A 11 -40.20 1.95 -23.51
C ALA A 11 -40.73 3.27 -22.95
N PHE A 12 -40.16 3.75 -21.82
CA PHE A 12 -40.53 5.05 -21.22
C PHE A 12 -40.10 6.24 -22.08
N ALA A 13 -38.96 6.15 -22.78
CA ALA A 13 -38.53 7.17 -23.74
C ALA A 13 -39.51 7.30 -24.91
N ARG A 14 -40.07 6.19 -25.41
CA ARG A 14 -41.15 6.21 -26.43
C ARG A 14 -42.44 6.86 -25.93
N ALA A 15 -42.66 6.85 -24.60
CA ALA A 15 -43.77 7.54 -23.96
C ALA A 15 -43.48 9.02 -23.63
N GLY A 16 -42.34 9.57 -24.11
CA GLY A 16 -41.96 10.97 -23.92
C GLY A 16 -41.23 11.26 -22.58
N LEU A 17 -40.81 10.24 -21.86
CA LEU A 17 -40.04 10.43 -20.63
C LEU A 17 -38.53 10.48 -20.89
N GLY A 18 -37.81 11.34 -20.18
CA GLY A 18 -36.34 11.32 -20.16
C GLY A 18 -35.81 10.12 -19.39
N ALA A 19 -34.64 9.62 -19.75
CA ALA A 19 -33.94 8.56 -19.01
C ALA A 19 -32.51 8.99 -18.66
N LEU A 20 -32.12 8.78 -17.41
CA LEU A 20 -30.75 9.01 -16.93
C LEU A 20 -30.22 7.73 -16.30
N GLN A 21 -29.04 7.26 -16.70
CA GLN A 21 -28.43 6.10 -16.10
C GLN A 21 -28.01 6.40 -14.66
N LEU A 22 -28.48 5.58 -13.72
CA LEU A 22 -28.16 5.71 -12.28
C LEU A 22 -26.93 4.90 -11.89
N GLY A 23 -26.71 3.77 -12.56
CA GLY A 23 -25.63 2.84 -12.25
C GLY A 23 -25.81 1.53 -13.01
N ASP A 24 -25.07 0.51 -12.59
CA ASP A 24 -25.11 -0.83 -13.17
C ASP A 24 -25.44 -1.86 -12.08
N GLU A 25 -26.33 -2.79 -12.38
CA GLU A 25 -26.68 -3.91 -11.53
C GLU A 25 -25.72 -5.07 -11.76
N ALA A 26 -25.18 -5.64 -10.66
CA ALA A 26 -24.29 -6.77 -10.68
C ALA A 26 -25.07 -8.09 -10.67
N ILE A 27 -25.10 -8.82 -11.79
CA ILE A 27 -25.84 -10.07 -11.91
C ILE A 27 -24.87 -11.24 -12.06
N LEU A 28 -25.02 -12.25 -11.18
CA LEU A 28 -24.37 -13.54 -11.31
C LEU A 28 -25.30 -14.49 -12.05
N HIS A 29 -24.83 -15.02 -13.18
CA HIS A 29 -25.46 -16.15 -13.85
C HIS A 29 -24.95 -17.43 -13.20
N VAL A 30 -25.84 -18.17 -12.54
CA VAL A 30 -25.48 -19.34 -11.74
C VAL A 30 -24.76 -20.41 -12.57
N ALA A 31 -25.14 -20.59 -13.84
CA ALA A 31 -24.51 -21.56 -14.73
C ALA A 31 -23.06 -21.21 -15.09
N ASP A 32 -22.70 -19.92 -15.03
CA ASP A 32 -21.38 -19.42 -15.41
C ASP A 32 -20.47 -19.15 -14.18
N PHE A 33 -21.04 -19.27 -12.97
CA PHE A 33 -20.30 -19.03 -11.73
C PHE A 33 -19.45 -20.23 -11.37
N ASP A 34 -18.12 -20.07 -11.47
CA ASP A 34 -17.14 -21.08 -11.07
C ASP A 34 -16.00 -20.43 -10.27
N LEU A 35 -15.65 -21.06 -9.17
CA LEU A 35 -14.51 -20.68 -8.35
C LEU A 35 -13.15 -21.11 -8.93
N ALA A 36 -13.12 -21.95 -10.00
CA ALA A 36 -11.89 -22.56 -10.51
C ALA A 36 -10.97 -21.56 -11.19
N GLY A 37 -11.30 -20.68 -11.98
CA GLY A 37 -10.48 -19.76 -12.77
C GLY A 37 -9.37 -19.01 -12.02
N ARG A 38 -8.44 -18.42 -12.78
CA ARG A 38 -7.33 -17.60 -12.25
C ARG A 38 -7.87 -16.33 -11.59
N ASP A 39 -8.90 -15.76 -12.15
CA ASP A 39 -9.48 -14.50 -11.70
C ASP A 39 -10.27 -14.66 -10.39
N MET A 40 -10.84 -15.86 -10.14
CA MET A 40 -11.55 -16.20 -8.90
C MET A 40 -10.63 -16.65 -7.75
N ARG A 41 -9.32 -16.59 -7.94
CA ARG A 41 -8.35 -17.06 -6.94
C ARG A 41 -8.52 -16.42 -5.56
N VAL A 42 -8.77 -15.11 -5.51
CA VAL A 42 -8.93 -14.36 -4.25
C VAL A 42 -10.20 -14.80 -3.53
N THR A 43 -11.31 -14.90 -4.26
CA THR A 43 -12.60 -15.36 -3.74
C THR A 43 -12.52 -16.81 -3.27
N ARG A 44 -11.92 -17.71 -4.06
CA ARG A 44 -11.69 -19.11 -3.68
C ARG A 44 -10.84 -19.24 -2.41
N GLN A 45 -9.79 -18.43 -2.24
CA GLN A 45 -8.98 -18.44 -1.03
C GLN A 45 -9.75 -17.96 0.20
N ALA A 46 -10.63 -16.96 0.02
CA ALA A 46 -11.50 -16.46 1.08
C ALA A 46 -12.51 -17.56 1.51
N VAL A 47 -13.20 -18.16 0.56
CA VAL A 47 -14.12 -19.31 0.78
C VAL A 47 -13.40 -20.45 1.49
N GLY A 48 -12.23 -20.87 0.98
CA GLY A 48 -11.46 -21.97 1.58
C GLY A 48 -10.96 -21.67 3.00
N ARG A 49 -10.73 -20.40 3.34
CA ARG A 49 -10.37 -19.99 4.70
C ARG A 49 -11.54 -20.17 5.66
N VAL A 50 -12.72 -19.75 5.27
CA VAL A 50 -13.92 -19.84 6.09
C VAL A 50 -14.37 -21.29 6.29
N ARG A 51 -14.31 -22.12 5.22
CA ARG A 51 -14.56 -23.57 5.33
C ARG A 51 -13.58 -24.25 6.28
N ARG A 52 -12.30 -23.92 6.22
CA ARG A 52 -11.29 -24.48 7.15
C ARG A 52 -11.44 -24.00 8.59
N ALA A 53 -12.11 -22.89 8.82
CA ALA A 53 -12.50 -22.43 10.15
C ALA A 53 -13.79 -23.11 10.65
N GLY A 54 -14.25 -24.20 10.02
CA GLY A 54 -15.39 -24.98 10.46
C GLY A 54 -16.77 -24.34 10.20
N ALA A 55 -16.81 -23.20 9.46
CA ALA A 55 -18.10 -22.56 9.20
C ALA A 55 -18.96 -23.35 8.21
N THR A 56 -20.25 -23.42 8.49
CA THR A 56 -21.28 -24.06 7.67
C THR A 56 -22.26 -23.02 7.12
N CYS A 57 -22.95 -23.35 6.02
CA CYS A 57 -23.93 -22.47 5.39
C CYS A 57 -25.31 -23.12 5.43
N ARG A 58 -26.32 -22.36 5.86
CA ARG A 58 -27.71 -22.79 5.89
C ARG A 58 -28.55 -21.83 5.06
N ILE A 59 -29.35 -22.37 4.14
CA ILE A 59 -30.20 -21.59 3.25
C ILE A 59 -31.65 -22.00 3.49
N ARG A 60 -32.51 -21.03 3.81
CA ARG A 60 -33.91 -21.25 4.17
C ARG A 60 -34.81 -20.18 3.57
N ARG A 61 -36.12 -20.48 3.40
CA ARG A 61 -37.12 -19.43 3.15
C ARG A 61 -37.55 -18.80 4.46
N HIS A 62 -37.88 -17.52 4.45
CA HIS A 62 -38.40 -16.83 5.64
C HIS A 62 -39.62 -17.53 6.19
N ALA A 63 -40.56 -18.01 5.35
CA ALA A 63 -41.75 -18.74 5.77
C ALA A 63 -41.48 -20.07 6.49
N THR A 64 -40.24 -20.62 6.41
CA THR A 64 -39.86 -21.88 7.08
C THR A 64 -39.26 -21.66 8.47
N LEU A 65 -38.99 -20.43 8.87
CA LEU A 65 -38.52 -20.09 10.19
C LEU A 65 -39.68 -20.04 11.15
N THR A 66 -39.47 -20.49 12.37
CA THR A 66 -40.38 -20.24 13.50
C THR A 66 -40.31 -18.75 13.89
N ASP A 67 -41.32 -18.27 14.60
CA ASP A 67 -41.36 -16.87 15.05
C ASP A 67 -40.13 -16.53 15.92
N THR A 68 -39.73 -17.46 16.81
CA THR A 68 -38.55 -17.29 17.67
C THR A 68 -37.24 -17.23 16.87
N GLU A 69 -37.08 -18.10 15.85
CA GLU A 69 -35.90 -18.06 14.98
C GLU A 69 -35.84 -16.76 14.17
N MET A 70 -36.97 -16.27 13.68
CA MET A 70 -37.02 -15.01 12.94
C MET A 70 -36.73 -13.81 13.87
N GLU A 71 -37.24 -13.80 15.09
CA GLU A 71 -36.90 -12.77 16.08
C GLU A 71 -35.41 -12.76 16.37
N GLU A 72 -34.75 -13.93 16.51
CA GLU A 72 -33.31 -14.01 16.72
C GLU A 72 -32.51 -13.48 15.50
N VAL A 73 -32.95 -13.79 14.29
CA VAL A 73 -32.33 -13.31 13.04
C VAL A 73 -32.44 -11.77 12.96
N VAL A 74 -33.60 -11.20 13.24
CA VAL A 74 -33.83 -9.74 13.26
C VAL A 74 -32.99 -9.06 14.32
N ASP A 75 -32.96 -9.59 15.53
CA ASP A 75 -32.18 -9.04 16.65
C ASP A 75 -30.66 -9.04 16.30
N ARG A 76 -30.16 -10.12 15.67
CA ARG A 76 -28.78 -10.19 15.22
C ARG A 76 -28.49 -9.19 14.09
N ALA A 77 -29.38 -9.10 13.10
CA ALA A 77 -29.24 -8.15 12.00
C ALA A 77 -29.18 -6.70 12.51
N ASP A 78 -30.03 -6.37 13.49
CA ASP A 78 -30.07 -5.06 14.14
C ASP A 78 -28.81 -4.79 14.97
N ALA A 79 -28.32 -5.78 15.71
CA ALA A 79 -27.09 -5.66 16.51
C ALA A 79 -25.85 -5.44 15.65
N TRP A 80 -25.84 -5.90 14.39
CA TRP A 80 -24.73 -5.73 13.45
C TRP A 80 -24.88 -4.53 12.52
N ARG A 81 -25.92 -3.73 12.71
CA ARG A 81 -26.17 -2.51 11.95
C ARG A 81 -25.27 -1.37 12.44
N ASP A 82 -24.53 -0.73 11.54
CA ASP A 82 -23.63 0.38 11.87
C ASP A 82 -24.33 1.76 11.86
N THR A 83 -25.61 1.84 11.47
CA THR A 83 -26.37 3.08 11.31
C THR A 83 -27.74 2.98 11.98
N GLU A 84 -28.33 4.11 12.41
CA GLU A 84 -29.66 4.13 13.03
C GLU A 84 -30.80 3.76 12.06
N THR A 85 -30.60 3.98 10.77
CA THR A 85 -31.59 3.66 9.72
C THR A 85 -31.02 2.67 8.72
N GLU A 86 -31.84 1.76 8.20
CA GLU A 86 -31.47 0.87 7.09
C GLU A 86 -31.23 1.67 5.83
N ARG A 87 -30.20 1.32 5.07
CA ARG A 87 -29.80 2.02 3.84
C ARG A 87 -29.53 1.03 2.73
N GLY A 88 -30.04 1.30 1.55
CA GLY A 88 -29.75 0.51 0.36
C GLY A 88 -30.81 0.62 -0.73
N PHE A 89 -30.45 0.17 -1.91
CA PHE A 89 -31.36 0.12 -3.07
C PHE A 89 -32.03 -1.25 -3.12
N SER A 90 -32.91 -1.50 -2.15
CA SER A 90 -33.59 -2.78 -1.98
C SER A 90 -35.10 -2.66 -2.12
N MET A 91 -35.73 -3.72 -2.60
CA MET A 91 -37.20 -3.79 -2.75
C MET A 91 -37.91 -4.08 -1.41
N ALA A 92 -37.21 -4.59 -0.40
CA ALA A 92 -37.75 -4.95 0.90
C ALA A 92 -37.00 -4.24 2.05
N LEU A 93 -36.50 -3.03 1.80
CA LEU A 93 -35.74 -2.24 2.76
C LEU A 93 -36.49 -2.12 4.11
N ASP A 94 -35.83 -2.44 5.24
CA ASP A 94 -36.35 -2.40 6.60
C ASP A 94 -37.53 -3.37 6.85
N ARG A 95 -37.68 -4.44 6.04
CA ARG A 95 -38.78 -5.41 6.12
C ARG A 95 -38.33 -6.81 6.53
N LEU A 96 -37.11 -7.00 7.02
CA LEU A 96 -36.67 -8.31 7.50
C LEU A 96 -37.61 -8.80 8.61
N GLY A 97 -38.21 -9.96 8.41
CA GLY A 97 -39.19 -10.53 9.33
C GLY A 97 -40.66 -10.15 9.04
N ASP A 98 -40.94 -9.36 7.98
CA ASP A 98 -42.32 -9.10 7.58
C ASP A 98 -42.99 -10.40 7.10
N PRO A 99 -44.16 -10.78 7.63
CA PRO A 99 -44.87 -11.98 7.21
C PRO A 99 -45.20 -12.03 5.70
N ALA A 100 -45.34 -10.89 5.05
CA ALA A 100 -45.61 -10.81 3.62
C ALA A 100 -44.42 -11.26 2.77
N ASP A 101 -43.21 -11.29 3.32
CA ASP A 101 -41.96 -11.62 2.64
C ASP A 101 -41.52 -13.09 2.87
N GLY A 102 -42.43 -13.97 3.13
CA GLY A 102 -42.20 -15.41 3.40
C GLY A 102 -41.42 -16.15 2.31
N ASP A 103 -41.50 -15.68 1.06
CA ASP A 103 -40.77 -16.25 -0.10
C ASP A 103 -39.33 -15.79 -0.21
N CYS A 104 -38.86 -14.84 0.59
CA CYS A 104 -37.48 -14.41 0.63
C CYS A 104 -36.56 -15.55 1.10
N LEU A 105 -35.33 -15.58 0.59
CA LEU A 105 -34.30 -16.55 1.01
C LEU A 105 -33.41 -15.91 2.07
N LEU A 106 -33.19 -16.66 3.16
CA LEU A 106 -32.20 -16.36 4.18
C LEU A 106 -31.00 -17.29 3.98
N VAL A 107 -29.81 -16.72 3.83
CA VAL A 107 -28.53 -17.43 3.80
C VAL A 107 -27.78 -17.11 5.09
N GLU A 108 -27.46 -18.12 5.86
CA GLU A 108 -26.87 -18.01 7.19
C GLU A 108 -25.50 -18.69 7.20
N ALA A 109 -24.47 -18.00 7.66
CA ALA A 109 -23.19 -18.62 7.99
C ALA A 109 -23.14 -18.90 9.49
N LEU A 110 -22.84 -20.14 9.86
CA LEU A 110 -22.81 -20.61 11.25
C LEU A 110 -21.39 -21.10 11.57
N ASP A 111 -20.93 -20.92 12.81
CA ASP A 111 -19.68 -21.52 13.29
C ASP A 111 -19.87 -23.00 13.66
N GLU A 112 -18.80 -23.65 14.18
CA GLU A 112 -18.81 -25.04 14.62
C GLU A 112 -19.83 -25.33 15.73
N ASP A 113 -20.14 -24.32 16.55
CA ASP A 113 -21.09 -24.42 17.65
C ASP A 113 -22.53 -24.06 17.23
N GLY A 114 -22.75 -23.78 15.95
CA GLY A 114 -24.05 -23.37 15.39
C GLY A 114 -24.43 -21.92 15.64
N LYS A 115 -23.51 -21.07 16.11
CA LYS A 115 -23.74 -19.66 16.32
C LYS A 115 -23.72 -18.92 14.98
N LEU A 116 -24.67 -17.99 14.79
CA LEU A 116 -24.76 -17.16 13.59
C LEU A 116 -23.58 -16.18 13.50
N LEU A 117 -22.84 -16.25 12.39
CA LEU A 117 -21.70 -15.39 12.05
C LEU A 117 -22.05 -14.27 11.08
N ALA A 118 -22.92 -14.56 10.13
CA ALA A 118 -23.34 -13.63 9.10
C ALA A 118 -24.64 -14.08 8.43
N LEU A 119 -25.35 -13.15 7.80
CA LEU A 119 -26.58 -13.45 7.06
C LEU A 119 -26.71 -12.60 5.79
N LEU A 120 -27.38 -13.18 4.78
CA LEU A 120 -27.90 -12.48 3.61
C LEU A 120 -29.41 -12.74 3.57
N SER A 121 -30.19 -11.71 3.25
CA SER A 121 -31.60 -11.84 2.85
C SER A 121 -31.73 -11.49 1.38
N LEU A 122 -32.44 -12.32 0.61
CA LEU A 122 -32.65 -12.12 -0.82
C LEU A 122 -34.13 -12.20 -1.15
N VAL A 123 -34.61 -11.20 -1.89
CA VAL A 123 -35.99 -11.15 -2.36
C VAL A 123 -36.14 -11.90 -3.70
N PRO A 124 -37.28 -12.54 -3.98
CA PRO A 124 -37.58 -13.10 -5.30
C PRO A 124 -37.51 -12.03 -6.39
N TRP A 125 -36.85 -12.34 -7.50
CA TRP A 125 -36.66 -11.43 -8.62
C TRP A 125 -37.05 -12.09 -9.96
N GLY A 126 -38.23 -11.80 -10.44
CA GLY A 126 -38.83 -12.49 -11.57
C GLY A 126 -39.17 -13.95 -11.26
N THR A 127 -39.12 -14.84 -12.27
CA THR A 127 -39.52 -16.25 -12.11
C THR A 127 -38.38 -17.18 -11.74
N ASP A 128 -37.12 -16.76 -11.96
CA ASP A 128 -35.91 -17.60 -11.85
C ASP A 128 -34.73 -16.86 -11.22
N GLY A 129 -34.97 -15.74 -10.56
CA GLY A 129 -33.93 -14.93 -9.94
C GLY A 129 -34.21 -14.59 -8.47
N VAL A 130 -33.15 -14.17 -7.79
CA VAL A 130 -33.19 -13.54 -6.47
C VAL A 130 -32.33 -12.31 -6.45
N SER A 131 -32.71 -11.28 -5.69
CA SER A 131 -31.95 -10.04 -5.53
C SER A 131 -31.56 -9.83 -4.08
N LEU A 132 -30.32 -9.49 -3.84
CA LEU A 132 -29.80 -9.21 -2.51
C LEU A 132 -30.55 -8.00 -1.90
N ASP A 133 -31.08 -8.19 -0.73
CA ASP A 133 -31.82 -7.20 0.03
C ASP A 133 -31.00 -6.71 1.23
N LEU A 134 -30.52 -7.63 2.04
CA LEU A 134 -29.78 -7.35 3.27
C LEU A 134 -28.50 -8.18 3.35
N MET A 135 -27.42 -7.56 3.82
CA MET A 135 -26.14 -8.20 4.09
C MET A 135 -25.61 -7.75 5.44
N ARG A 136 -25.46 -8.69 6.40
CA ARG A 136 -24.96 -8.40 7.76
C ARG A 136 -23.96 -9.45 8.21
N ARG A 137 -22.99 -9.03 9.03
CA ARG A 137 -22.03 -9.96 9.66
C ARG A 137 -21.64 -9.51 11.06
N ASP A 138 -21.31 -10.45 11.91
CA ASP A 138 -20.61 -10.18 13.16
C ASP A 138 -19.23 -9.57 12.86
N ARG A 139 -18.79 -8.60 13.67
CA ARG A 139 -17.45 -7.97 13.52
C ARG A 139 -16.32 -8.98 13.78
N THR A 140 -16.60 -10.03 14.55
CA THR A 140 -15.64 -11.11 14.86
C THR A 140 -15.65 -12.23 13.82
N ALA A 141 -16.58 -12.22 12.85
CA ALA A 141 -16.68 -13.24 11.82
C ALA A 141 -15.39 -13.30 10.96
N PRO A 142 -14.98 -14.50 10.53
CA PRO A 142 -13.81 -14.69 9.70
C PRO A 142 -13.85 -13.84 8.42
N ASN A 143 -12.70 -13.25 8.04
CA ASN A 143 -12.60 -12.53 6.78
C ASN A 143 -12.84 -13.49 5.60
N GLY A 144 -13.84 -13.17 4.77
CA GLY A 144 -14.26 -14.00 3.66
C GLY A 144 -15.62 -14.67 3.86
N VAL A 145 -16.32 -14.42 4.99
CA VAL A 145 -17.63 -15.01 5.28
C VAL A 145 -18.68 -14.61 4.24
N MET A 146 -18.63 -13.39 3.69
CA MET A 146 -19.52 -12.95 2.62
C MET A 146 -19.27 -13.70 1.31
N GLU A 147 -18.00 -13.86 0.95
CA GLU A 147 -17.56 -14.65 -0.22
C GLU A 147 -18.01 -16.13 -0.09
N PHE A 148 -17.91 -16.66 1.12
CA PHE A 148 -18.36 -18.01 1.43
C PHE A 148 -19.87 -18.14 1.22
N MET A 149 -20.70 -17.25 1.78
CA MET A 149 -22.16 -17.33 1.63
C MET A 149 -22.62 -17.17 0.17
N VAL A 150 -22.02 -16.24 -0.59
CA VAL A 150 -22.36 -16.06 -2.01
C VAL A 150 -21.99 -17.31 -2.81
N ALA A 151 -20.82 -17.91 -2.56
CA ALA A 151 -20.40 -19.13 -3.23
C ALA A 151 -21.31 -20.34 -2.89
N GLU A 152 -21.68 -20.50 -1.62
CA GLU A 152 -22.61 -21.55 -1.19
C GLU A 152 -24.02 -21.33 -1.77
N LEU A 153 -24.47 -20.08 -1.86
CA LEU A 153 -25.73 -19.74 -2.51
C LEU A 153 -25.69 -20.10 -4.00
N CYS A 154 -24.62 -19.76 -4.73
CA CYS A 154 -24.48 -20.12 -6.15
C CYS A 154 -24.46 -21.65 -6.33
N ALA A 155 -23.78 -22.38 -5.45
CA ALA A 155 -23.75 -23.86 -5.51
C ALA A 155 -25.13 -24.48 -5.21
N ALA A 156 -25.94 -23.88 -4.34
CA ALA A 156 -27.28 -24.36 -4.01
C ALA A 156 -28.36 -23.91 -5.00
N ALA A 157 -28.14 -22.80 -5.71
CA ALA A 157 -29.12 -22.11 -6.57
C ALA A 157 -29.81 -23.00 -7.61
N PRO A 158 -29.14 -23.95 -8.33
CA PRO A 158 -29.81 -24.84 -9.27
C PRO A 158 -30.90 -25.70 -8.62
N LYS A 159 -30.68 -26.18 -7.40
CA LYS A 159 -31.65 -27.00 -6.64
C LYS A 159 -32.83 -26.17 -6.15
N LEU A 160 -32.65 -24.84 -6.04
CA LEU A 160 -33.68 -23.87 -5.64
C LEU A 160 -34.45 -23.32 -6.84
N GLY A 161 -34.14 -23.73 -8.09
CA GLY A 161 -34.70 -23.17 -9.30
C GLY A 161 -34.21 -21.77 -9.62
N VAL A 162 -33.12 -21.30 -8.98
CA VAL A 162 -32.56 -19.97 -9.16
C VAL A 162 -31.47 -20.03 -10.24
N ARG A 163 -31.60 -19.21 -11.28
CA ARG A 163 -30.65 -19.09 -12.39
C ARG A 163 -29.83 -17.81 -12.34
N ARG A 164 -30.37 -16.77 -11.69
CA ARG A 164 -29.75 -15.44 -11.63
C ARG A 164 -29.78 -14.91 -10.20
N ILE A 165 -28.66 -14.34 -9.76
CA ILE A 165 -28.53 -13.71 -8.45
C ILE A 165 -28.09 -12.26 -8.68
N SER A 166 -28.92 -11.29 -8.32
CA SER A 166 -28.55 -9.89 -8.32
C SER A 166 -27.88 -9.57 -6.98
N LEU A 167 -26.66 -9.02 -7.04
CA LEU A 167 -25.96 -8.47 -5.89
C LEU A 167 -26.30 -6.99 -5.64
N ASN A 168 -27.42 -6.55 -6.21
CA ASN A 168 -27.88 -5.17 -6.22
C ASN A 168 -27.01 -4.28 -7.13
N PHE A 169 -27.28 -2.98 -7.22
CA PHE A 169 -26.61 -2.16 -8.20
C PHE A 169 -25.59 -1.17 -7.59
N ALA A 170 -24.50 -0.95 -8.34
CA ALA A 170 -23.49 0.03 -8.05
C ALA A 170 -23.86 1.36 -8.71
N VAL A 171 -24.28 2.32 -7.89
CA VAL A 171 -24.68 3.66 -8.37
C VAL A 171 -23.46 4.36 -8.98
N PHE A 172 -23.66 4.96 -10.17
CA PHE A 172 -22.63 5.76 -10.88
C PHE A 172 -21.34 5.02 -11.27
N ARG A 173 -21.36 3.68 -11.41
CA ARG A 173 -20.19 2.90 -11.83
C ARG A 173 -19.51 3.47 -13.07
N SER A 174 -20.26 3.79 -14.12
CA SER A 174 -19.74 4.36 -15.38
C SER A 174 -18.99 5.68 -15.14
N ALA A 175 -19.47 6.54 -14.24
CA ALA A 175 -18.80 7.77 -13.89
C ALA A 175 -17.48 7.55 -13.13
N PHE A 176 -17.38 6.48 -12.31
CA PHE A 176 -16.13 6.11 -11.67
C PHE A 176 -15.10 5.53 -12.65
N GLU A 177 -15.53 4.67 -13.59
CA GLU A 177 -14.62 4.04 -14.57
C GLU A 177 -14.25 4.99 -15.72
N GLU A 178 -15.22 5.64 -16.33
CA GLU A 178 -15.00 6.52 -17.49
C GLU A 178 -14.38 7.87 -17.08
N GLY A 179 -14.75 8.41 -15.91
CA GLY A 179 -14.13 9.61 -15.35
C GLY A 179 -12.68 9.40 -14.88
N ALA A 180 -12.22 8.16 -14.78
CA ALA A 180 -10.83 7.79 -14.47
C ALA A 180 -9.96 7.58 -15.72
N ARG A 181 -10.58 7.52 -16.93
CA ARG A 181 -9.81 7.31 -18.17
C ARG A 181 -9.09 8.58 -18.59
N ILE A 182 -7.86 8.41 -19.08
CA ILE A 182 -7.09 9.50 -19.71
C ILE A 182 -7.91 10.00 -20.93
N GLY A 183 -8.26 11.30 -20.95
CA GLY A 183 -9.10 11.90 -22.00
C GLY A 183 -10.58 12.09 -21.64
N ALA A 184 -10.99 11.80 -20.40
CA ALA A 184 -12.35 12.09 -19.93
C ALA A 184 -12.68 13.58 -20.01
N GLY A 185 -13.85 13.92 -20.56
CA GLY A 185 -14.30 15.32 -20.70
C GLY A 185 -14.50 16.04 -19.35
N PRO A 186 -14.47 17.37 -19.32
CA PRO A 186 -14.53 18.16 -18.08
C PRO A 186 -15.83 17.90 -17.28
N VAL A 187 -16.95 17.65 -17.94
CA VAL A 187 -18.24 17.34 -17.30
C VAL A 187 -18.19 16.00 -16.56
N LEU A 188 -17.58 14.98 -17.16
CA LEU A 188 -17.41 13.65 -16.55
C LEU A 188 -16.44 13.71 -15.34
N ARG A 189 -15.39 14.52 -15.44
CA ARG A 189 -14.46 14.76 -14.35
C ARG A 189 -15.11 15.52 -13.19
N LEU A 190 -15.94 16.51 -13.47
CA LEU A 190 -16.71 17.24 -12.46
C LEU A 190 -17.73 16.30 -11.78
N TRP A 191 -18.45 15.49 -12.53
CA TRP A 191 -19.37 14.48 -11.99
C TRP A 191 -18.63 13.46 -11.12
N ARG A 192 -17.47 12.97 -11.57
CA ARG A 192 -16.62 12.09 -10.75
C ARG A 192 -16.19 12.74 -9.44
N ARG A 193 -15.80 14.02 -9.45
CA ARG A 193 -15.42 14.77 -8.23
C ARG A 193 -16.60 14.92 -7.26
N LEU A 194 -17.78 15.29 -7.77
CA LEU A 194 -19.02 15.35 -6.99
C LEU A 194 -19.38 13.99 -6.39
N LEU A 195 -19.26 12.92 -7.15
CA LEU A 195 -19.56 11.56 -6.71
C LEU A 195 -18.53 11.05 -5.70
N LEU A 196 -17.25 11.37 -5.84
CA LEU A 196 -16.22 11.06 -4.84
C LEU A 196 -16.45 11.83 -3.54
N PHE A 197 -16.93 13.07 -3.61
CA PHE A 197 -17.33 13.84 -2.43
C PHE A 197 -18.51 13.16 -1.70
N PHE A 198 -19.55 12.76 -2.42
CA PHE A 198 -20.68 12.02 -1.85
C PHE A 198 -20.36 10.58 -1.47
N SER A 199 -19.38 9.94 -2.12
CA SER A 199 -18.92 8.58 -1.80
C SER A 199 -18.32 8.47 -0.40
N LYS A 200 -17.72 9.52 0.13
CA LYS A 200 -17.26 9.58 1.54
C LYS A 200 -18.40 9.37 2.54
N TRP A 201 -19.63 9.74 2.19
CA TRP A 201 -20.82 9.62 3.05
C TRP A 201 -21.63 8.34 2.78
N TRP A 202 -21.52 7.73 1.59
CA TRP A 202 -22.41 6.67 1.12
C TRP A 202 -21.73 5.36 0.75
N GLN A 203 -20.42 5.20 0.96
CA GLN A 203 -19.63 3.97 0.73
C GLN A 203 -19.85 3.30 -0.65
N LEU A 204 -20.20 4.08 -1.68
CA LEU A 204 -20.57 3.59 -3.01
C LEU A 204 -19.43 2.82 -3.70
N GLU A 205 -18.18 3.27 -3.54
CA GLU A 205 -17.00 2.62 -4.09
C GLU A 205 -16.72 1.26 -3.42
N ALA A 206 -16.99 1.16 -2.11
CA ALA A 206 -16.82 -0.09 -1.37
C ALA A 206 -17.80 -1.16 -1.85
N LEU A 207 -19.04 -0.78 -2.15
CA LEU A 207 -20.06 -1.69 -2.71
C LEU A 207 -19.68 -2.18 -4.10
N TYR A 208 -19.23 -1.27 -4.99
CA TYR A 208 -18.73 -1.64 -6.31
C TYR A 208 -17.58 -2.65 -6.22
N ARG A 209 -16.55 -2.38 -5.41
CA ARG A 209 -15.41 -3.28 -5.22
C ARG A 209 -15.82 -4.62 -4.60
N SER A 210 -16.83 -4.61 -3.72
CA SER A 210 -17.36 -5.83 -3.11
C SER A 210 -18.05 -6.72 -4.13
N ASN A 211 -18.76 -6.16 -5.10
CA ASN A 211 -19.45 -6.93 -6.14
C ASN A 211 -18.51 -7.36 -7.28
N ALA A 212 -17.58 -6.50 -7.68
CA ALA A 212 -16.65 -6.76 -8.78
C ALA A 212 -15.78 -8.02 -8.59
N LYS A 213 -15.50 -8.43 -7.35
CA LYS A 213 -14.69 -9.63 -7.03
C LYS A 213 -15.33 -10.96 -7.42
N TYR A 214 -16.64 -10.96 -7.70
CA TYR A 214 -17.37 -12.15 -8.17
C TYR A 214 -17.46 -12.20 -9.71
N HIS A 215 -16.90 -11.21 -10.43
CA HIS A 215 -16.96 -11.07 -11.89
C HIS A 215 -18.39 -11.13 -12.43
N PRO A 216 -19.33 -10.32 -11.89
CA PRO A 216 -20.69 -10.30 -12.35
C PRO A 216 -20.81 -9.70 -13.75
N GLU A 217 -21.87 -10.05 -14.46
CA GLU A 217 -22.27 -9.29 -15.62
C GLU A 217 -23.00 -8.01 -15.17
N TRP A 218 -22.66 -6.86 -15.80
CA TRP A 218 -23.13 -5.55 -15.36
C TRP A 218 -24.22 -5.06 -16.33
N TYR A 219 -25.42 -4.79 -15.80
CA TYR A 219 -26.56 -4.31 -16.55
C TYR A 219 -26.93 -2.89 -16.16
N PRO A 220 -27.01 -1.92 -17.11
CA PRO A 220 -27.34 -0.53 -16.80
C PRO A 220 -28.76 -0.39 -16.24
N ARG A 221 -28.90 0.49 -15.23
CA ARG A 221 -30.18 0.84 -14.59
C ARG A 221 -30.43 2.32 -14.71
N PHE A 222 -31.66 2.70 -15.03
CA PHE A 222 -32.08 4.05 -15.38
C PHE A 222 -33.13 4.59 -14.42
N ILE A 223 -33.07 5.92 -14.22
CA ILE A 223 -34.18 6.69 -13.70
C ILE A 223 -34.93 7.35 -14.85
N CYS A 224 -36.24 7.13 -14.95
CA CYS A 224 -37.08 7.71 -15.96
C CYS A 224 -37.93 8.84 -15.35
N TYR A 225 -37.90 10.04 -15.97
CA TYR A 225 -38.49 11.26 -15.43
C TYR A 225 -39.24 12.04 -16.50
N GLY A 226 -40.26 12.82 -16.11
CA GLY A 226 -41.07 13.63 -17.05
C GLY A 226 -40.38 14.93 -17.47
N GLU A 227 -39.81 15.67 -16.50
CA GLU A 227 -39.20 16.97 -16.75
C GLU A 227 -37.83 17.04 -16.07
N THR A 228 -36.84 17.61 -16.75
CA THR A 228 -35.47 17.78 -16.22
C THR A 228 -35.43 18.62 -14.94
N ALA A 229 -36.30 19.62 -14.83
CA ALA A 229 -36.45 20.45 -13.63
C ALA A 229 -36.87 19.66 -12.38
N SER A 230 -37.48 18.47 -12.57
CA SER A 230 -37.92 17.60 -11.48
C SER A 230 -36.81 16.69 -10.94
N LEU A 231 -35.66 16.57 -11.60
CA LEU A 231 -34.57 15.65 -11.20
C LEU A 231 -34.07 15.90 -9.78
N ALA A 232 -33.91 17.14 -9.36
CA ALA A 232 -33.46 17.47 -7.99
C ALA A 232 -34.44 16.97 -6.93
N ARG A 233 -35.75 17.14 -7.18
CA ARG A 233 -36.83 16.67 -6.29
C ARG A 233 -36.91 15.12 -6.27
N ILE A 234 -36.73 14.51 -7.43
CA ILE A 234 -36.73 13.05 -7.59
C ILE A 234 -35.52 12.46 -6.85
N SER A 235 -34.32 13.06 -7.00
CA SER A 235 -33.10 12.63 -6.29
C SER A 235 -33.25 12.73 -4.77
N LEU A 236 -33.84 13.82 -4.28
CA LEU A 236 -34.11 13.98 -2.85
C LEU A 236 -35.14 12.96 -2.35
N ALA A 237 -36.23 12.77 -3.08
CA ALA A 237 -37.25 11.78 -2.71
C ALA A 237 -36.71 10.35 -2.74
N SER A 238 -35.88 10.02 -3.72
CA SER A 238 -35.18 8.74 -3.78
C SER A 238 -34.22 8.57 -2.60
N GLY A 239 -33.40 9.58 -2.30
CA GLY A 239 -32.49 9.55 -1.15
C GLY A 239 -33.20 9.36 0.19
N ILE A 240 -34.42 9.90 0.35
CA ILE A 240 -35.25 9.67 1.54
C ILE A 240 -35.82 8.25 1.54
N ALA A 241 -36.34 7.76 0.39
CA ALA A 241 -36.92 6.43 0.30
C ALA A 241 -35.88 5.30 0.53
N GLU A 242 -34.63 5.53 0.11
CA GLU A 242 -33.52 4.58 0.26
C GLU A 242 -32.73 4.78 1.56
N GLY A 243 -33.20 5.60 2.49
CA GLY A 243 -32.58 5.81 3.80
C GLY A 243 -31.27 6.63 3.80
N PHE A 244 -30.86 7.20 2.67
CA PHE A 244 -29.66 8.05 2.58
C PHE A 244 -29.84 9.47 3.10
N VAL A 245 -31.09 9.95 3.16
CA VAL A 245 -31.46 11.26 3.69
C VAL A 245 -32.51 11.09 4.79
N SER A 246 -32.14 11.36 6.03
CA SER A 246 -33.09 11.35 7.14
C SER A 246 -33.81 12.71 7.25
N VAL A 247 -35.14 12.69 7.17
CA VAL A 247 -35.99 13.85 7.52
C VAL A 247 -36.33 13.71 8.98
N PRO A 248 -35.98 14.67 9.88
CA PRO A 248 -36.36 14.59 11.29
C PRO A 248 -37.89 14.57 11.40
N SER A 249 -38.46 13.46 11.81
CA SER A 249 -39.91 13.37 12.05
C SER A 249 -40.22 13.61 13.54
N LEU A 250 -41.24 14.42 13.81
CA LEU A 250 -41.75 14.68 15.16
C LEU A 250 -42.21 13.40 15.92
N ARG A 251 -42.31 12.25 15.23
CA ARG A 251 -42.62 10.94 15.80
C ARG A 251 -41.43 10.22 16.45
N GLN A 252 -40.21 10.58 16.12
CA GLN A 252 -39.00 10.01 16.73
C GLN A 252 -38.74 10.49 18.16
N LEU A 253 -39.42 11.55 18.60
CA LEU A 253 -39.36 12.06 19.98
C LEU A 253 -40.21 11.25 20.97
N TRP A 254 -41.01 10.30 20.53
CA TRP A 254 -41.88 9.51 21.39
C TRP A 254 -41.82 8.01 21.04
N GLY A 255 -40.90 7.32 21.72
CA GLY A 255 -40.97 5.91 22.08
C GLY A 255 -40.84 4.86 20.97
N LYS A 256 -39.79 4.07 21.08
CA LYS A 256 -39.58 2.78 20.40
C LYS A 256 -40.80 1.87 20.59
N GLY A 257 -41.53 1.64 19.51
CA GLY A 257 -42.62 0.65 19.49
C GLY A 257 -42.39 -0.28 18.29
N HIS A 258 -41.89 -1.48 18.52
CA HIS A 258 -41.96 -2.56 17.53
C HIS A 258 -43.44 -2.86 17.24
N GLN A 259 -43.85 -2.74 15.99
CA GLN A 259 -45.14 -3.26 15.56
C GLN A 259 -45.11 -4.79 15.65
N LYS A 260 -45.89 -5.39 16.51
CA LYS A 260 -46.13 -6.83 16.51
C LYS A 260 -46.84 -7.23 15.22
N SER A 261 -46.17 -8.06 14.43
CA SER A 261 -46.68 -8.63 13.19
C SER A 261 -47.84 -9.63 13.47
N GLY A 262 -48.85 -9.59 12.60
CA GLY A 262 -49.96 -10.56 12.61
C GLY A 262 -49.56 -11.96 12.10
N PRO A 263 -50.50 -12.95 12.13
CA PRO A 263 -50.17 -14.34 11.75
C PRO A 263 -49.78 -14.48 10.28
N ARG A 264 -48.75 -15.31 10.02
CA ARG A 264 -48.17 -15.57 8.71
C ARG A 264 -49.13 -16.31 7.77
N PRO A 265 -49.20 -15.93 6.47
CA PRO A 265 -49.91 -16.75 5.49
C PRO A 265 -49.11 -18.01 5.15
N ALA A 266 -49.78 -19.16 5.13
CA ALA A 266 -49.19 -20.44 4.76
C ALA A 266 -49.06 -20.56 3.22
N THR A 267 -47.90 -20.23 2.68
CA THR A 267 -47.58 -20.47 1.26
C THR A 267 -46.28 -21.24 1.13
N THR A 268 -46.39 -22.55 1.06
CA THR A 268 -45.24 -23.45 0.89
C THR A 268 -45.25 -24.21 -0.45
N ALA A 269 -45.77 -23.62 -1.51
CA ALA A 269 -45.83 -24.29 -2.79
C ALA A 269 -44.55 -24.04 -3.60
N GLY A 270 -43.73 -25.06 -3.79
CA GLY A 270 -42.86 -25.17 -4.94
C GLY A 270 -41.37 -25.24 -4.76
N LEU A 271 -40.78 -25.19 -3.57
CA LEU A 271 -39.35 -25.46 -3.40
C LEU A 271 -39.09 -26.80 -2.68
N PRO A 272 -38.04 -27.55 -3.09
CA PRO A 272 -37.65 -28.77 -2.38
C PRO A 272 -37.19 -28.43 -0.97
N PRO A 273 -37.37 -29.35 0.02
CA PRO A 273 -36.90 -29.16 1.40
C PRO A 273 -35.37 -29.05 1.40
N LEU A 274 -34.86 -28.03 2.03
CA LEU A 274 -33.41 -27.71 2.09
C LEU A 274 -32.59 -28.63 3.01
N SER A 275 -33.22 -29.59 3.69
CA SER A 275 -32.53 -30.62 4.48
C SER A 275 -31.59 -31.54 3.66
N ALA A 276 -31.64 -31.45 2.31
CA ALA A 276 -30.74 -32.17 1.40
C ALA A 276 -29.44 -31.43 1.06
N LEU A 277 -29.24 -30.24 1.60
CA LEU A 277 -28.07 -29.38 1.30
C LEU A 277 -27.04 -29.38 2.44
N ALA A 278 -26.93 -30.47 3.20
CA ALA A 278 -25.70 -30.71 3.95
C ALA A 278 -24.55 -30.69 2.93
N PRO A 279 -23.44 -29.97 3.20
CA PRO A 279 -22.29 -30.07 2.35
C PRO A 279 -21.97 -31.55 2.20
N ASP A 280 -21.77 -31.99 0.95
CA ASP A 280 -21.23 -33.31 0.66
C ASP A 280 -19.84 -33.35 1.31
N THR A 281 -19.79 -33.82 2.54
CA THR A 281 -18.54 -34.20 3.17
C THR A 281 -18.14 -35.50 2.49
N GLY A 282 -17.82 -35.39 1.18
CA GLY A 282 -17.05 -36.39 0.50
C GLY A 282 -15.81 -36.62 1.35
N ASP A 283 -15.70 -37.85 1.79
CA ASP A 283 -14.65 -38.37 2.62
C ASP A 283 -13.26 -38.11 1.99
N GLU A 284 -12.75 -36.89 2.13
CA GLU A 284 -11.35 -36.53 1.92
C GLU A 284 -10.58 -36.74 3.24
N THR A 285 -10.73 -37.92 3.83
CA THR A 285 -9.71 -38.50 4.68
C THR A 285 -8.63 -39.12 3.79
N ASP A 286 -8.03 -38.32 2.94
CA ASP A 286 -6.77 -38.70 2.32
C ASP A 286 -5.77 -37.54 2.54
N GLY A 287 -4.90 -37.81 3.51
CA GLY A 287 -3.59 -37.23 3.69
C GLY A 287 -3.49 -35.72 3.76
N LYS A 288 -3.33 -35.18 4.97
CA LYS A 288 -2.78 -33.83 5.24
C LYS A 288 -1.48 -33.49 4.47
N ASP A 289 -0.94 -34.45 3.69
CA ASP A 289 0.32 -34.35 2.95
C ASP A 289 0.19 -34.34 1.42
N GLY A 290 -0.98 -34.55 0.84
CA GLY A 290 -1.15 -34.78 -0.62
C GLY A 290 -0.86 -33.59 -1.53
N GLY A 291 -0.74 -32.35 -1.00
CA GLY A 291 -0.52 -31.13 -1.78
C GLY A 291 0.86 -30.49 -1.62
N LEU A 292 1.71 -30.95 -0.71
CA LEU A 292 3.03 -30.35 -0.48
C LEU A 292 4.10 -31.02 -1.38
N PRO A 293 5.07 -30.23 -1.92
CA PRO A 293 6.23 -30.79 -2.62
C PRO A 293 6.95 -31.83 -1.76
N GLU A 294 7.47 -32.91 -2.38
CA GLU A 294 8.12 -34.01 -1.69
C GLU A 294 9.21 -33.55 -0.70
N GLN A 295 10.07 -32.60 -1.11
CA GLN A 295 11.12 -32.09 -0.23
C GLN A 295 10.55 -31.40 1.01
N VAL A 296 9.39 -30.75 0.92
CA VAL A 296 8.72 -30.14 2.07
C VAL A 296 8.17 -31.21 3.00
N ARG A 297 7.53 -32.26 2.46
CA ARG A 297 7.03 -33.40 3.25
C ARG A 297 8.15 -34.10 4.02
N VAL A 298 9.27 -34.40 3.36
CA VAL A 298 10.44 -35.01 4.03
C VAL A 298 10.93 -34.16 5.21
N ARG A 299 10.97 -32.85 5.07
CA ARG A 299 11.39 -31.93 6.15
C ARG A 299 10.38 -31.86 7.30
N HIS A 300 9.09 -31.94 7.02
CA HIS A 300 8.06 -32.08 8.04
C HIS A 300 8.18 -33.40 8.80
N HIS A 301 8.41 -34.53 8.11
CA HIS A 301 8.67 -35.81 8.79
C HIS A 301 9.92 -35.78 9.67
N LYS A 302 11.00 -35.10 9.24
CA LYS A 302 12.18 -34.92 10.10
C LYS A 302 11.83 -34.07 11.33
N LEU A 303 11.03 -32.99 11.17
CA LEU A 303 10.56 -32.18 12.27
C LEU A 303 9.79 -32.98 13.32
N ASP A 304 8.85 -33.83 12.86
CA ASP A 304 8.04 -34.67 13.75
C ASP A 304 8.89 -35.70 14.46
N ARG A 305 9.86 -36.32 13.75
CA ARG A 305 10.83 -37.26 14.36
C ARG A 305 11.67 -36.58 15.44
N LEU A 306 12.19 -35.37 15.23
CA LEU A 306 12.95 -34.62 16.21
C LEU A 306 12.10 -34.35 17.45
N ARG A 307 10.86 -33.92 17.30
CA ARG A 307 9.93 -33.71 18.41
C ARG A 307 9.61 -35.00 19.18
N ALA A 308 9.37 -36.09 18.47
CA ALA A 308 9.14 -37.40 19.07
C ALA A 308 10.36 -37.90 19.85
N ALA A 309 11.58 -37.53 19.43
CA ALA A 309 12.81 -37.82 20.14
C ALA A 309 13.12 -36.87 21.33
N GLY A 310 12.21 -35.94 21.64
CA GLY A 310 12.40 -34.94 22.69
C GLY A 310 13.39 -33.82 22.34
N ILE A 311 13.76 -33.71 21.08
CA ILE A 311 14.66 -32.63 20.59
C ILE A 311 13.80 -31.44 20.15
N ASP A 312 14.03 -30.28 20.76
CA ASP A 312 13.39 -29.05 20.33
C ASP A 312 14.08 -28.52 19.05
N PRO A 313 13.35 -28.47 17.90
CA PRO A 313 13.92 -27.97 16.65
C PRO A 313 13.98 -26.45 16.55
N TYR A 314 13.46 -25.72 17.55
CA TYR A 314 13.45 -24.27 17.66
C TYR A 314 13.75 -23.80 19.09
N PRO A 315 14.90 -24.19 19.66
CA PRO A 315 15.21 -23.93 21.06
C PRO A 315 15.35 -22.43 21.36
N VAL A 316 14.92 -22.04 22.56
CA VAL A 316 15.11 -20.67 23.07
C VAL A 316 16.54 -20.48 23.58
N GLY A 317 17.08 -21.45 24.29
CA GLY A 317 18.46 -21.44 24.81
C GLY A 317 19.41 -22.14 23.83
N VAL A 318 20.46 -21.45 23.41
CA VAL A 318 21.51 -21.99 22.54
C VAL A 318 22.89 -21.64 23.09
N PRO A 319 23.94 -22.40 22.76
CA PRO A 319 25.32 -22.04 23.15
C PRO A 319 25.64 -20.63 22.63
N GLN A 320 26.21 -19.81 23.52
CA GLN A 320 26.58 -18.45 23.19
C GLN A 320 27.65 -18.43 22.10
N ARG A 321 27.40 -17.73 21.02
CA ARG A 321 28.34 -17.53 19.95
C ARG A 321 29.53 -16.68 20.44
N THR A 322 30.73 -17.18 20.21
CA THR A 322 31.98 -16.50 20.60
C THR A 322 32.55 -15.66 19.46
N HIS A 323 32.38 -16.11 18.18
CA HIS A 323 32.95 -15.48 17.00
C HIS A 323 31.90 -15.42 15.88
N THR A 324 31.91 -14.38 15.09
CA THR A 324 31.32 -14.41 13.74
C THR A 324 32.18 -15.29 12.82
N LEU A 325 31.61 -15.77 11.73
CA LEU A 325 32.37 -16.67 10.81
C LEU A 325 33.59 -16.00 10.18
N ALA A 326 33.58 -14.70 9.95
CA ALA A 326 34.73 -13.94 9.42
C ALA A 326 35.83 -13.69 10.48
N GLU A 327 35.52 -13.79 11.77
CA GLU A 327 36.50 -13.57 12.87
C GLU A 327 37.28 -14.83 13.23
N VAL A 328 36.83 -16.01 12.77
CA VAL A 328 37.45 -17.30 13.07
C VAL A 328 38.89 -17.35 12.56
N ARG A 329 39.87 -17.66 13.47
CA ARG A 329 41.28 -17.83 13.12
C ARG A 329 41.75 -19.21 13.49
N THR A 330 42.71 -19.74 12.73
CA THR A 330 43.34 -21.05 12.99
C THR A 330 43.91 -21.09 14.41
N GLY A 331 43.57 -22.10 15.19
CA GLY A 331 43.95 -22.29 16.58
C GLY A 331 42.89 -21.92 17.62
N ASP A 332 41.88 -21.15 17.23
CA ASP A 332 40.83 -20.72 18.14
C ASP A 332 39.91 -21.88 18.54
N GLN A 333 39.45 -21.84 19.77
CA GLN A 333 38.29 -22.61 20.23
C GLN A 333 37.08 -21.72 20.07
N VAL A 334 36.14 -22.16 19.21
CA VAL A 334 35.03 -21.29 18.79
C VAL A 334 33.69 -21.98 18.96
N THR A 335 32.68 -21.16 19.30
CA THR A 335 31.28 -21.48 19.07
C THR A 335 30.77 -20.52 18.01
N VAL A 336 30.38 -21.05 16.84
CA VAL A 336 29.85 -20.30 15.72
C VAL A 336 28.39 -20.66 15.49
N ALA A 337 27.62 -19.77 14.87
CA ALA A 337 26.24 -20.00 14.55
C ALA A 337 25.93 -19.48 13.14
N GLY A 338 25.04 -20.16 12.43
CA GLY A 338 24.67 -19.73 11.08
C GLY A 338 23.75 -20.72 10.37
N ARG A 339 23.51 -20.45 9.09
CA ARG A 339 22.69 -21.25 8.19
C ARG A 339 23.52 -22.24 7.41
N VAL A 340 23.06 -23.49 7.36
CA VAL A 340 23.65 -24.56 6.54
C VAL A 340 23.35 -24.26 5.06
N MET A 341 24.41 -23.98 4.29
CA MET A 341 24.28 -23.63 2.85
C MET A 341 24.68 -24.78 1.93
N LEU A 342 25.55 -25.66 2.38
CA LEU A 342 26.01 -26.82 1.63
C LEU A 342 26.41 -27.92 2.61
N VAL A 343 26.10 -29.16 2.25
CA VAL A 343 26.54 -30.37 2.96
C VAL A 343 27.20 -31.32 1.96
N ARG A 344 28.38 -31.78 2.26
CA ARG A 344 29.12 -32.82 1.49
C ARG A 344 29.44 -33.97 2.43
N ASP A 345 28.67 -35.02 2.34
CA ASP A 345 28.88 -36.24 3.12
C ASP A 345 29.81 -37.21 2.37
N LEU A 346 30.93 -37.56 2.97
CA LEU A 346 31.92 -38.49 2.48
C LEU A 346 32.00 -39.78 3.36
N GLY A 347 30.99 -40.03 4.17
CA GLY A 347 30.87 -41.18 5.07
C GLY A 347 31.59 -40.98 6.40
N GLY A 348 32.90 -40.87 6.43
CA GLY A 348 33.69 -40.68 7.66
C GLY A 348 33.87 -39.22 8.08
N ILE A 349 33.58 -38.31 7.19
CA ILE A 349 33.67 -36.87 7.38
C ILE A 349 32.55 -36.17 6.60
N VAL A 350 31.94 -35.15 7.22
CA VAL A 350 30.94 -34.32 6.62
C VAL A 350 31.45 -32.88 6.62
N PHE A 351 31.58 -32.31 5.42
CA PHE A 351 31.88 -30.88 5.27
C PHE A 351 30.58 -30.09 5.10
N VAL A 352 30.51 -28.97 5.85
CA VAL A 352 29.35 -28.07 5.86
C VAL A 352 29.83 -26.65 5.57
N THR A 353 29.21 -25.98 4.61
CA THR A 353 29.35 -24.53 4.50
C THR A 353 28.31 -23.88 5.37
N LEU A 354 28.76 -23.21 6.42
CA LEU A 354 27.92 -22.41 7.31
C LEU A 354 27.98 -20.96 6.89
N ARG A 355 26.86 -20.25 6.92
CA ARG A 355 26.73 -18.83 6.58
C ARG A 355 26.13 -18.05 7.72
N ASP A 356 26.78 -16.96 8.10
CA ASP A 356 26.19 -15.95 8.95
C ASP A 356 26.14 -14.58 8.23
N TRP A 357 25.89 -13.50 8.94
CA TRP A 357 25.84 -12.15 8.35
C TRP A 357 27.23 -11.64 7.91
N SER A 358 28.31 -12.18 8.48
CA SER A 358 29.70 -11.78 8.20
C SER A 358 30.31 -12.50 7.00
N GLY A 359 29.80 -13.69 6.65
CA GLY A 359 30.30 -14.48 5.53
C GLY A 359 30.02 -15.97 5.65
N ASP A 360 30.80 -16.75 4.89
CA ASP A 360 30.76 -18.20 4.84
C ASP A 360 32.01 -18.78 5.51
N HIS A 361 31.87 -19.92 6.18
CA HIS A 361 33.01 -20.67 6.71
C HIS A 361 32.74 -22.17 6.61
N GLN A 362 33.81 -22.97 6.43
CA GLN A 362 33.69 -24.41 6.39
C GLN A 362 33.70 -25.01 7.80
N LEU A 363 32.79 -25.95 8.06
CA LEU A 363 32.83 -26.82 9.20
C LEU A 363 33.19 -28.24 8.74
N ALA A 364 33.84 -29.02 9.59
CA ALA A 364 34.09 -30.44 9.38
C ALA A 364 33.62 -31.22 10.62
N LEU A 365 32.67 -32.13 10.42
CA LEU A 365 32.30 -33.13 11.42
C LEU A 365 33.04 -34.41 11.02
N THR A 366 33.85 -34.94 11.92
CA THR A 366 34.59 -36.18 11.70
C THR A 366 34.18 -37.22 12.74
N ARG A 367 34.27 -38.51 12.39
CA ARG A 367 33.98 -39.56 13.37
C ARG A 367 34.92 -39.51 14.59
N ALA A 368 36.15 -39.07 14.40
CA ALA A 368 37.13 -38.92 15.47
C ALA A 368 36.78 -37.86 16.49
N GLU A 369 36.27 -36.68 16.05
CA GLU A 369 36.01 -35.55 16.93
C GLU A 369 34.53 -35.44 17.32
N SER A 370 33.59 -35.73 16.38
CA SER A 370 32.15 -35.59 16.61
C SER A 370 31.46 -36.90 17.06
N GLY A 371 32.10 -38.06 16.87
CA GLY A 371 31.49 -39.34 17.26
C GLY A 371 30.11 -39.60 16.65
N PRO A 372 29.10 -39.98 17.48
CA PRO A 372 27.73 -40.23 17.03
C PRO A 372 27.00 -38.96 16.55
N GLU A 373 27.48 -37.77 16.90
CA GLU A 373 26.90 -36.49 16.48
C GLU A 373 27.00 -36.27 14.97
N LEU A 374 27.99 -36.92 14.30
CA LEU A 374 28.10 -36.91 12.84
C LEU A 374 26.87 -37.59 12.19
N ASP A 375 26.50 -38.79 12.66
CA ASP A 375 25.36 -39.53 12.09
C ASP A 375 24.04 -38.78 12.36
N ARG A 376 23.91 -38.20 13.54
CA ARG A 376 22.75 -37.36 13.89
C ARG A 376 22.69 -36.13 12.99
N PHE A 377 23.82 -35.50 12.68
CA PHE A 377 23.85 -34.34 11.76
C PHE A 377 23.33 -34.71 10.38
N VAL A 378 23.84 -35.81 9.80
CA VAL A 378 23.41 -36.28 8.46
C VAL A 378 21.92 -36.62 8.42
N THR A 379 21.42 -37.21 9.49
CA THR A 379 20.03 -37.67 9.57
C THR A 379 19.03 -36.53 9.78
N ASP A 380 19.37 -35.55 10.62
CA ASP A 380 18.42 -34.56 11.15
C ASP A 380 18.49 -33.20 10.48
N THR A 381 19.64 -32.87 9.86
CA THR A 381 19.82 -31.55 9.23
C THR A 381 19.44 -31.58 7.76
N ASP A 382 19.11 -30.38 7.26
CA ASP A 382 18.88 -30.09 5.87
C ASP A 382 19.57 -28.75 5.49
N ILE A 383 19.86 -28.56 4.20
CA ILE A 383 20.27 -27.27 3.68
C ILE A 383 19.17 -26.24 3.99
N GLY A 384 19.58 -25.13 4.61
CA GLY A 384 18.68 -24.07 5.08
C GLY A 384 18.48 -24.06 6.60
N ASP A 385 18.80 -25.14 7.32
CA ASP A 385 18.70 -25.19 8.78
C ASP A 385 19.65 -24.17 9.43
N GLN A 386 19.28 -23.67 10.59
CA GLN A 386 20.13 -22.88 11.44
C GLN A 386 20.75 -23.79 12.51
N ILE A 387 22.05 -23.66 12.72
CA ILE A 387 22.78 -24.44 13.74
C ILE A 387 23.75 -23.57 14.53
N THR A 388 24.09 -24.00 15.73
CA THR A 388 25.34 -23.66 16.41
C THR A 388 26.30 -24.82 16.34
N ALA A 389 27.58 -24.54 16.26
CA ALA A 389 28.65 -25.55 16.24
C ALA A 389 29.83 -25.07 17.10
N THR A 390 30.28 -25.92 17.97
CA THR A 390 31.47 -25.68 18.83
C THR A 390 32.61 -26.59 18.37
N GLY A 391 33.81 -26.05 18.27
CA GLY A 391 34.95 -26.80 17.83
C GLY A 391 36.25 -26.00 17.77
N ARG A 392 37.29 -26.60 17.24
CA ARG A 392 38.60 -26.00 17.06
C ARG A 392 38.80 -25.55 15.61
N ALA A 393 39.15 -24.30 15.41
CA ALA A 393 39.52 -23.78 14.10
C ALA A 393 40.90 -24.29 13.64
N GLY A 394 41.01 -24.67 12.40
CA GLY A 394 42.22 -25.21 11.81
C GLY A 394 42.16 -25.08 10.27
N THR A 395 42.93 -25.93 9.60
CA THR A 395 43.01 -25.97 8.14
C THR A 395 42.76 -27.41 7.69
N SER A 396 41.89 -27.61 6.71
CA SER A 396 41.67 -28.92 6.09
C SER A 396 42.86 -29.37 5.28
N ASP A 397 42.94 -30.66 4.92
CA ASP A 397 44.04 -31.20 4.10
C ASP A 397 44.19 -30.50 2.72
N LYS A 398 43.15 -29.82 2.24
CA LYS A 398 43.17 -29.04 1.00
C LYS A 398 43.53 -27.56 1.20
N GLY A 399 43.90 -27.16 2.43
CA GLY A 399 44.31 -25.80 2.75
C GLY A 399 43.16 -24.85 3.05
N GLU A 400 41.89 -25.33 3.19
CA GLU A 400 40.75 -24.48 3.45
C GLU A 400 40.55 -24.23 4.96
N PRO A 401 40.38 -22.98 5.41
CA PRO A 401 40.06 -22.69 6.81
C PRO A 401 38.79 -23.42 7.24
N THR A 402 38.87 -24.17 8.36
CA THR A 402 37.82 -25.12 8.73
C THR A 402 37.69 -25.17 10.27
N VAL A 403 36.47 -25.17 10.79
CA VAL A 403 36.18 -25.52 12.19
C VAL A 403 35.90 -27.00 12.27
N PHE A 404 36.77 -27.73 13.02
CA PHE A 404 36.57 -29.14 13.37
C PHE A 404 35.62 -29.23 14.57
N VAL A 405 34.41 -29.72 14.28
CA VAL A 405 33.26 -29.64 15.19
C VAL A 405 33.31 -30.77 16.22
N THR A 406 33.25 -30.44 17.47
CA THR A 406 33.12 -31.39 18.58
C THR A 406 31.68 -31.56 19.05
N SER A 407 30.86 -30.51 18.95
CA SER A 407 29.43 -30.59 19.25
C SER A 407 28.65 -29.55 18.40
N TRP A 408 27.38 -29.88 18.16
CA TRP A 408 26.48 -28.98 17.43
C TRP A 408 25.05 -29.08 17.98
N GLN A 409 24.25 -28.04 17.72
CA GLN A 409 22.85 -27.99 18.08
C GLN A 409 22.04 -27.35 16.95
N LEU A 410 20.89 -27.98 16.64
CA LEU A 410 19.89 -27.35 15.76
C LEU A 410 19.26 -26.15 16.46
N THR A 411 19.20 -25.01 15.80
CA THR A 411 18.65 -23.76 16.35
C THR A 411 17.45 -23.24 15.54
N GLY A 412 17.18 -23.86 14.39
CA GLY A 412 16.01 -23.55 13.60
C GLY A 412 15.87 -24.49 12.40
N LYS A 413 14.81 -25.31 12.37
CA LYS A 413 14.51 -26.23 11.26
C LYS A 413 13.92 -25.47 10.07
N CYS A 414 14.54 -25.64 8.92
CA CYS A 414 14.09 -25.04 7.65
C CYS A 414 13.11 -26.01 6.96
N LEU A 415 11.84 -25.66 6.90
CA LEU A 415 10.78 -26.54 6.34
C LEU A 415 10.59 -26.39 4.83
N ARG A 416 11.22 -25.40 4.20
CA ARG A 416 11.15 -25.18 2.74
C ARG A 416 12.55 -25.19 2.13
N PRO A 417 12.73 -25.77 0.94
CA PRO A 417 14.03 -25.71 0.27
C PRO A 417 14.40 -24.28 -0.06
N LEU A 418 15.68 -23.97 0.04
CA LEU A 418 16.22 -22.70 -0.40
C LEU A 418 16.16 -22.59 -1.94
N PRO A 419 16.18 -21.36 -2.51
CA PRO A 419 16.40 -21.15 -3.93
C PRO A 419 17.72 -21.81 -4.39
N ASP A 420 17.83 -21.98 -5.71
CA ASP A 420 19.08 -22.53 -6.31
C ASP A 420 20.31 -21.77 -5.81
N LYS A 421 21.32 -22.49 -5.36
CA LYS A 421 22.51 -21.91 -4.72
C LYS A 421 23.40 -21.10 -5.68
N HIS A 422 23.30 -21.33 -7.00
CA HIS A 422 24.11 -20.66 -8.00
C HIS A 422 23.35 -19.51 -8.69
N ARG A 423 22.03 -19.66 -8.87
CA ARG A 423 21.20 -18.70 -9.58
C ARG A 423 20.40 -17.80 -8.63
N GLY A 424 20.22 -18.22 -7.37
CA GLY A 424 19.36 -17.51 -6.42
C GLY A 424 17.94 -17.35 -6.94
N LEU A 425 17.32 -16.23 -6.62
CA LEU A 425 16.08 -15.78 -7.23
C LEU A 425 16.41 -14.99 -8.50
N THR A 426 15.91 -15.42 -9.65
CA THR A 426 16.17 -14.76 -10.95
C THR A 426 15.11 -13.74 -11.31
N ASP A 427 13.85 -13.97 -10.91
CA ASP A 427 12.74 -13.06 -11.16
C ASP A 427 12.84 -11.81 -10.24
N PRO A 428 12.94 -10.58 -10.79
CA PRO A 428 13.02 -9.35 -10.02
C PRO A 428 11.84 -9.17 -9.05
N GLU A 429 10.63 -9.57 -9.45
CA GLU A 429 9.45 -9.47 -8.60
C GLU A 429 9.52 -10.47 -7.43
N ALA A 430 10.04 -11.68 -7.65
CA ALA A 430 10.27 -12.65 -6.60
C ALA A 430 11.33 -12.18 -5.60
N LYS A 431 12.42 -11.52 -6.04
CA LYS A 431 13.45 -10.91 -5.17
C LYS A 431 12.84 -9.89 -4.21
N VAL A 432 11.96 -9.05 -4.70
CA VAL A 432 11.31 -8.01 -3.89
C VAL A 432 10.28 -8.62 -2.93
N ARG A 433 9.44 -9.55 -3.40
CA ARG A 433 8.39 -10.18 -2.58
C ARG A 433 8.92 -11.13 -1.52
N MET A 434 9.99 -11.85 -1.84
CA MET A 434 10.64 -12.80 -0.95
C MET A 434 12.05 -12.31 -0.58
N ARG A 435 12.16 -11.05 -0.20
CA ARG A 435 13.43 -10.39 0.13
C ARG A 435 14.27 -11.19 1.13
N TYR A 436 13.61 -11.84 2.09
CA TYR A 436 14.29 -12.72 3.04
C TYR A 436 15.00 -13.91 2.37
N LEU A 437 14.45 -14.45 1.27
CA LEU A 437 15.15 -15.49 0.49
C LEU A 437 16.26 -14.91 -0.38
N ASP A 438 16.05 -13.75 -0.95
CA ASP A 438 17.09 -13.02 -1.71
C ASP A 438 18.29 -12.72 -0.80
N LEU A 439 18.06 -12.22 0.41
CA LEU A 439 19.11 -11.99 1.42
C LEU A 439 19.83 -13.28 1.85
N VAL A 440 19.15 -14.43 1.89
CA VAL A 440 19.78 -15.71 2.16
C VAL A 440 20.64 -16.18 1.00
N ALA A 441 20.14 -16.06 -0.23
CA ALA A 441 20.77 -16.63 -1.42
C ALA A 441 21.87 -15.73 -2.02
N SER A 442 21.70 -14.40 -1.96
CA SER A 442 22.56 -13.42 -2.64
C SER A 442 23.42 -12.61 -1.66
N PRO A 443 24.76 -12.72 -1.71
CA PRO A 443 25.64 -11.78 -1.00
C PRO A 443 25.40 -10.32 -1.42
N ALA A 444 25.25 -10.07 -2.72
CA ALA A 444 25.03 -8.73 -3.27
C ALA A 444 23.77 -8.06 -2.66
N ALA A 445 22.68 -8.82 -2.42
CA ALA A 445 21.50 -8.27 -1.78
C ALA A 445 21.78 -7.80 -0.33
N ARG A 446 22.66 -8.50 0.40
CA ARG A 446 23.10 -8.08 1.74
C ARG A 446 24.00 -6.86 1.68
N ASP A 447 24.87 -6.78 0.68
CA ASP A 447 25.81 -5.66 0.51
C ASP A 447 25.06 -4.36 0.21
N ILE A 448 23.94 -4.41 -0.52
CA ILE A 448 23.04 -3.26 -0.72
C ILE A 448 22.50 -2.75 0.62
N VAL A 449 22.01 -3.66 1.47
CA VAL A 449 21.49 -3.28 2.80
C VAL A 449 22.59 -2.67 3.66
N ARG A 450 23.81 -3.21 3.62
CA ARG A 450 24.99 -2.65 4.31
C ARG A 450 25.31 -1.26 3.77
N ALA A 451 25.44 -1.12 2.45
CA ALA A 451 25.77 0.16 1.81
C ALA A 451 24.76 1.25 2.19
N ARG A 452 23.44 0.92 2.15
CA ARG A 452 22.40 1.83 2.62
C ARG A 452 22.58 2.21 4.09
N SER A 453 22.78 1.23 4.96
CA SER A 453 22.96 1.46 6.41
C SER A 453 24.16 2.35 6.68
N THR A 454 25.30 2.07 6.03
CA THR A 454 26.53 2.85 6.17
C THR A 454 26.38 4.27 5.65
N ALA A 455 25.75 4.45 4.47
CA ALA A 455 25.49 5.78 3.92
C ALA A 455 24.59 6.62 4.83
N VAL A 456 23.50 6.03 5.35
CA VAL A 456 22.58 6.69 6.29
C VAL A 456 23.30 7.09 7.59
N GLN A 457 24.16 6.21 8.11
CA GLN A 457 24.95 6.51 9.30
C GLN A 457 25.96 7.64 9.05
N ALA A 458 26.60 7.64 7.89
CA ALA A 458 27.57 8.69 7.51
C ALA A 458 26.90 10.07 7.36
N LEU A 459 25.71 10.13 6.74
CA LEU A 459 24.92 11.38 6.68
C LEU A 459 24.63 11.93 8.09
N ARG A 460 24.11 11.07 8.98
CA ARG A 460 23.79 11.45 10.35
C ARG A 460 25.03 11.94 11.10
N GLN A 461 26.12 11.19 11.02
CA GLN A 461 27.37 11.52 11.68
C GLN A 461 27.95 12.84 11.14
N GLY A 462 27.91 13.04 9.83
CA GLY A 462 28.39 14.26 9.20
C GLY A 462 27.64 15.52 9.64
N LEU A 463 26.35 15.43 9.91
CA LEU A 463 25.54 16.52 10.47
C LEU A 463 25.83 16.76 11.93
N LEU A 464 25.91 15.70 12.77
CA LEU A 464 26.22 15.79 14.18
C LEU A 464 27.61 16.44 14.42
N GLU A 465 28.62 16.08 13.63
CA GLU A 465 29.98 16.66 13.69
C GLU A 465 30.00 18.16 13.35
N ARG A 466 29.01 18.62 12.57
CA ARG A 466 28.85 20.04 12.23
C ARG A 466 27.94 20.79 13.23
N GLY A 467 27.56 20.14 14.32
CA GLY A 467 26.78 20.73 15.39
C GLY A 467 25.27 20.81 15.13
N TYR A 468 24.76 20.02 14.18
CA TYR A 468 23.31 19.89 14.03
C TYR A 468 22.73 18.99 15.12
N LEU A 469 21.54 19.35 15.61
CA LEU A 469 20.74 18.57 16.54
C LEU A 469 19.75 17.71 15.76
N GLU A 470 19.77 16.38 15.96
CA GLU A 470 18.74 15.51 15.43
C GLU A 470 17.44 15.66 16.24
N VAL A 471 16.34 15.87 15.56
CA VAL A 471 15.02 16.06 16.18
C VAL A 471 13.99 15.15 15.54
N GLU A 472 12.84 14.99 16.20
CA GLU A 472 11.69 14.25 15.69
C GLU A 472 10.47 15.17 15.70
N THR A 473 9.75 15.22 14.57
CA THR A 473 8.53 16.00 14.42
C THR A 473 7.34 15.09 14.09
N PRO A 474 6.09 15.54 14.26
CA PRO A 474 4.92 14.68 14.06
C PRO A 474 4.84 14.08 12.65
N MET A 475 4.63 12.76 12.57
CA MET A 475 4.23 12.07 11.33
C MET A 475 2.75 12.23 11.03
N LEU A 476 1.90 12.42 12.05
CA LEU A 476 0.48 12.70 11.93
C LEU A 476 0.28 14.20 12.07
N GLN A 477 -0.26 14.83 11.04
CA GLN A 477 -0.44 16.27 10.96
C GLN A 477 -1.92 16.61 10.73
N GLN A 478 -2.37 17.74 11.29
CA GLN A 478 -3.75 18.22 11.09
C GLN A 478 -3.89 18.94 9.74
N ILE A 479 -2.82 19.60 9.30
CA ILE A 479 -2.72 20.28 8.01
C ILE A 479 -1.47 19.70 7.32
N HIS A 480 -1.58 19.38 6.05
CA HIS A 480 -0.43 18.96 5.25
C HIS A 480 0.26 20.15 4.59
N GLY A 481 1.58 20.12 4.52
CA GLY A 481 2.35 21.20 3.90
C GLY A 481 3.85 20.90 3.84
N GLY A 482 4.65 21.83 3.35
CA GLY A 482 6.09 21.69 3.17
C GLY A 482 6.49 21.08 1.82
N ALA A 483 5.53 20.69 0.98
CA ALA A 483 5.77 20.19 -0.37
C ALA A 483 4.48 20.25 -1.20
N ASN A 484 4.60 20.22 -2.53
CA ASN A 484 3.46 20.00 -3.41
C ASN A 484 3.35 18.49 -3.64
N ALA A 485 2.48 17.81 -2.90
CA ALA A 485 2.29 16.37 -2.97
C ALA A 485 0.94 15.96 -2.40
N ARG A 486 0.37 14.89 -2.91
CA ARG A 486 -0.90 14.37 -2.41
C ARG A 486 -0.70 13.60 -1.10
N PRO A 487 -1.36 13.97 0.02
CA PRO A 487 -1.22 13.28 1.30
C PRO A 487 -2.03 11.96 1.36
N PHE A 488 -1.63 11.08 2.29
CA PHE A 488 -2.50 10.02 2.81
C PHE A 488 -3.32 10.57 3.98
N THR A 489 -4.62 10.26 4.02
CA THR A 489 -5.50 10.59 5.14
C THR A 489 -5.63 9.42 6.11
N THR A 490 -5.78 9.72 7.39
CA THR A 490 -6.09 8.76 8.45
C THR A 490 -7.03 9.40 9.46
N HIS A 491 -7.49 8.64 10.47
CA HIS A 491 -8.45 9.12 11.46
C HIS A 491 -8.02 8.74 12.88
N ILE A 492 -8.10 9.69 13.83
CA ILE A 492 -7.87 9.44 15.24
C ILE A 492 -9.20 9.36 15.99
N ASN A 493 -9.57 8.17 16.44
CA ASN A 493 -10.85 7.92 17.09
C ASN A 493 -11.05 8.70 18.40
N ALA A 494 -9.95 8.98 19.13
CA ALA A 494 -10.03 9.64 20.43
C ALA A 494 -10.56 11.08 20.36
N TYR A 495 -10.34 11.75 19.23
CA TYR A 495 -10.77 13.13 19.01
C TYR A 495 -11.80 13.27 17.87
N ASP A 496 -12.17 12.14 17.22
CA ASP A 496 -13.03 12.12 16.03
C ASP A 496 -12.51 13.09 14.95
N LEU A 497 -11.22 13.00 14.67
CA LEU A 497 -10.49 13.96 13.83
C LEU A 497 -9.72 13.26 12.70
N ASP A 498 -9.88 13.76 11.49
CA ASP A 498 -9.08 13.35 10.35
C ASP A 498 -7.69 14.00 10.41
N LEU A 499 -6.67 13.20 10.11
CA LEU A 499 -5.28 13.60 10.09
C LEU A 499 -4.64 13.21 8.75
N TYR A 500 -3.53 13.81 8.45
CA TYR A 500 -2.69 13.48 7.31
C TYR A 500 -1.40 12.79 7.78
N LEU A 501 -0.92 11.79 7.01
CA LEU A 501 0.48 11.39 7.11
C LEU A 501 1.33 12.46 6.43
N ARG A 502 2.39 12.92 7.10
CA ARG A 502 3.24 14.03 6.62
C ARG A 502 3.80 13.77 5.23
N ILE A 503 3.77 14.79 4.39
CA ILE A 503 4.43 14.82 3.08
C ILE A 503 5.84 15.42 3.15
N ALA A 504 6.16 16.17 4.21
CA ALA A 504 7.44 16.76 4.57
C ALA A 504 7.44 17.14 6.06
N PRO A 505 8.58 17.17 6.77
CA PRO A 505 8.72 17.72 8.13
C PRO A 505 8.98 19.24 8.15
N GLU A 506 9.13 19.91 7.01
CA GLU A 506 9.60 21.28 6.79
C GLU A 506 9.00 22.31 7.75
N LEU A 507 7.66 22.41 7.80
CA LEU A 507 6.99 23.48 8.57
C LEU A 507 7.27 23.36 10.08
N TYR A 508 7.42 22.15 10.60
CA TYR A 508 7.78 21.92 12.00
C TYR A 508 9.26 22.22 12.27
N LEU A 509 10.17 21.88 11.37
CA LEU A 509 11.59 22.19 11.51
C LEU A 509 11.83 23.70 11.46
N LYS A 510 11.13 24.45 10.61
CA LYS A 510 11.14 25.91 10.61
C LYS A 510 10.65 26.51 11.93
N ARG A 511 9.59 25.94 12.54
CA ARG A 511 9.12 26.37 13.88
C ARG A 511 10.19 26.16 14.96
N LEU A 512 11.01 25.09 14.86
CA LEU A 512 12.15 24.90 15.78
C LEU A 512 13.22 25.97 15.59
N CYS A 513 13.48 26.43 14.36
CA CYS A 513 14.37 27.56 14.10
C CYS A 513 13.83 28.87 14.69
N VAL A 514 12.52 29.13 14.59
CA VAL A 514 11.85 30.24 15.29
C VAL A 514 12.07 30.11 16.81
N GLY A 515 11.99 28.91 17.35
CA GLY A 515 12.24 28.60 18.75
C GLY A 515 13.70 28.75 19.22
N GLY A 516 14.63 29.12 18.32
CA GLY A 516 16.04 29.38 18.62
C GLY A 516 16.97 28.17 18.47
N LEU A 517 16.51 27.07 17.87
CA LEU A 517 17.38 25.94 17.53
C LEU A 517 18.06 26.26 16.18
N GLU A 518 19.33 26.69 16.24
CA GLU A 518 20.04 27.25 15.08
C GLU A 518 20.39 26.21 14.00
N LYS A 519 20.62 24.95 14.38
CA LYS A 519 20.95 23.86 13.47
C LYS A 519 20.18 22.61 13.87
N VAL A 520 19.21 22.24 13.04
CA VAL A 520 18.39 21.06 13.27
C VAL A 520 18.33 20.18 12.04
N PHE A 521 18.18 18.89 12.23
CA PHE A 521 17.86 17.97 11.15
C PHE A 521 16.94 16.86 11.63
N GLU A 522 16.18 16.31 10.70
CA GLU A 522 15.39 15.11 10.89
C GLU A 522 15.64 14.13 9.74
N MET A 523 15.84 12.86 10.07
CA MET A 523 15.88 11.77 9.09
C MET A 523 14.73 10.82 9.38
N GLY A 524 13.66 10.92 8.59
CA GLY A 524 12.43 10.23 8.89
C GLY A 524 11.65 9.77 7.66
N ARG A 525 10.53 9.08 7.92
CA ARG A 525 9.60 8.67 6.87
C ARG A 525 8.69 9.80 6.48
N THR A 526 8.50 9.92 5.17
CA THR A 526 7.51 10.78 4.52
C THR A 526 6.62 9.96 3.61
N PHE A 527 5.42 10.46 3.35
CA PHE A 527 4.36 9.68 2.71
C PHE A 527 3.70 10.54 1.63
N ARG A 528 3.77 10.09 0.36
CA ARG A 528 3.13 10.78 -0.77
C ARG A 528 2.25 9.79 -1.53
N ASN A 529 0.97 10.11 -1.64
CA ASN A 529 -0.03 9.24 -2.27
C ASN A 529 -0.03 9.41 -3.80
N GLU A 530 1.12 9.14 -4.38
CA GLU A 530 1.42 9.27 -5.80
C GLU A 530 1.65 7.90 -6.46
N GLY A 531 2.05 7.92 -7.73
CA GLY A 531 2.34 6.71 -8.48
C GLY A 531 3.58 5.96 -7.97
N VAL A 532 3.60 4.63 -8.16
CA VAL A 532 4.75 3.77 -7.88
C VAL A 532 5.54 3.56 -9.16
N SER A 533 6.84 3.88 -9.15
CA SER A 533 7.72 3.71 -10.31
C SER A 533 9.10 3.15 -9.91
N TYR A 534 10.05 3.11 -10.84
CA TYR A 534 11.43 2.71 -10.55
C TYR A 534 12.15 3.68 -9.61
N LYS A 535 11.71 4.95 -9.53
CA LYS A 535 12.27 6.01 -8.66
C LYS A 535 11.31 6.54 -7.60
N HIS A 536 10.07 6.03 -7.52
CA HIS A 536 9.06 6.49 -6.56
C HIS A 536 8.45 5.33 -5.76
N ASN A 537 8.38 5.51 -4.45
CA ASN A 537 7.66 4.65 -3.51
C ASN A 537 6.79 5.55 -2.61
N PRO A 538 5.54 5.20 -2.30
CA PRO A 538 4.64 6.08 -1.55
C PRO A 538 5.08 6.36 -0.11
N GLU A 539 5.96 5.54 0.43
CA GLU A 539 6.65 5.71 1.70
C GLU A 539 8.16 5.70 1.44
N PHE A 540 8.87 6.75 1.82
CA PHE A 540 10.30 6.89 1.59
C PHE A 540 10.99 7.63 2.74
N THR A 541 12.32 7.56 2.80
CA THR A 541 13.11 8.26 3.81
C THR A 541 13.60 9.59 3.25
N MET A 542 13.31 10.67 3.96
CA MET A 542 13.83 11.99 3.71
C MET A 542 14.76 12.43 4.83
N LEU A 543 15.82 13.12 4.48
CA LEU A 543 16.67 13.91 5.39
C LEU A 543 16.37 15.37 5.10
N GLU A 544 15.90 16.10 6.10
CA GLU A 544 15.81 17.56 6.03
C GLU A 544 16.69 18.21 7.12
N ALA A 545 17.38 19.28 6.77
CA ALA A 545 18.26 20.01 7.66
C ALA A 545 18.10 21.52 7.47
N TYR A 546 18.07 22.26 8.57
CA TYR A 546 17.90 23.71 8.60
C TYR A 546 19.00 24.35 9.44
N GLN A 547 19.56 25.44 8.91
CA GLN A 547 20.61 26.20 9.60
C GLN A 547 20.30 27.69 9.59
N ALA A 548 20.13 28.26 10.76
CA ALA A 548 20.01 29.71 10.94
C ALA A 548 21.31 30.43 10.52
N TYR A 549 21.16 31.65 10.01
CA TYR A 549 22.26 32.48 9.52
C TYR A 549 23.03 31.86 8.34
N ALA A 550 22.37 31.00 7.57
CA ALA A 550 22.84 30.41 6.32
C ALA A 550 21.89 30.71 5.18
N ASP A 551 22.35 30.47 3.95
CA ASP A 551 21.56 30.56 2.73
C ASP A 551 21.75 29.30 1.86
N TYR A 552 21.10 29.29 0.70
CA TYR A 552 21.13 28.13 -0.20
C TYR A 552 22.53 27.78 -0.74
N ASP A 553 23.49 28.72 -0.76
CA ASP A 553 24.88 28.47 -1.18
C ASP A 553 25.63 27.69 -0.07
N VAL A 554 25.41 28.02 1.22
CA VAL A 554 25.92 27.23 2.35
C VAL A 554 25.37 25.79 2.32
N MET A 555 24.08 25.62 1.99
CA MET A 555 23.46 24.30 1.87
C MET A 555 24.02 23.50 0.69
N LEU A 556 24.45 24.15 -0.39
CA LEU A 556 25.08 23.52 -1.56
C LEU A 556 26.39 22.82 -1.18
N ASP A 557 27.27 23.52 -0.44
CA ASP A 557 28.52 22.92 0.01
C ASP A 557 28.28 21.79 1.02
N LEU A 558 27.34 21.99 1.95
CA LEU A 558 26.96 20.99 2.94
C LEU A 558 26.50 19.68 2.27
N VAL A 559 25.57 19.74 1.31
CA VAL A 559 25.00 18.54 0.68
C VAL A 559 26.05 17.80 -0.14
N ARG A 560 26.94 18.52 -0.86
CA ARG A 560 28.03 17.91 -1.59
C ARG A 560 28.95 17.10 -0.67
N GLU A 561 29.39 17.70 0.45
CA GLU A 561 30.27 17.05 1.42
C GLU A 561 29.60 15.84 2.08
N LEU A 562 28.33 15.94 2.43
CA LEU A 562 27.55 14.84 3.00
C LEU A 562 27.45 13.66 2.04
N ILE A 563 27.15 13.90 0.77
CA ILE A 563 27.01 12.84 -0.26
C ILE A 563 28.37 12.19 -0.54
N GLN A 564 29.44 12.98 -0.70
CA GLN A 564 30.79 12.44 -0.90
C GLN A 564 31.27 11.64 0.33
N GLY A 565 30.95 12.10 1.54
CA GLY A 565 31.22 11.37 2.79
C GLY A 565 30.45 10.05 2.87
N ALA A 566 29.17 10.05 2.51
CA ALA A 566 28.34 8.85 2.48
C ALA A 566 28.84 7.81 1.44
N ALA A 567 29.24 8.27 0.25
CA ALA A 567 29.84 7.42 -0.77
C ALA A 567 31.15 6.80 -0.29
N THR A 568 32.03 7.61 0.28
CA THR A 568 33.30 7.15 0.81
C THR A 568 33.15 6.14 1.96
N ALA A 569 32.21 6.39 2.86
CA ALA A 569 31.92 5.45 3.95
C ALA A 569 31.36 4.12 3.44
N ALA A 570 30.50 4.14 2.43
CA ALA A 570 29.85 2.93 1.91
C ALA A 570 30.78 2.11 0.98
N PHE A 571 31.67 2.77 0.21
CA PHE A 571 32.44 2.13 -0.85
C PHE A 571 33.96 2.35 -0.79
N GLY A 572 34.47 3.07 0.20
CA GLY A 572 35.88 3.39 0.36
C GLY A 572 36.40 4.54 -0.51
N SER A 573 35.57 5.08 -1.40
CA SER A 573 35.89 6.21 -2.30
C SER A 573 34.62 6.98 -2.66
N PRO A 574 34.70 8.27 -3.04
CA PRO A 574 33.56 9.07 -3.45
C PRO A 574 33.12 8.72 -4.87
N VAL A 575 32.43 7.60 -5.02
CA VAL A 575 31.95 7.09 -6.31
C VAL A 575 30.45 6.90 -6.30
N ALA A 576 29.82 7.13 -7.46
CA ALA A 576 28.45 6.75 -7.78
C ALA A 576 28.45 5.65 -8.85
N ARG A 577 27.34 4.91 -8.98
CA ARG A 577 27.24 3.80 -9.92
C ARG A 577 26.02 3.94 -10.82
N LYS A 578 26.19 3.60 -12.09
CA LYS A 578 25.08 3.52 -13.05
C LYS A 578 25.44 2.56 -14.18
N ASP A 579 24.51 1.67 -14.52
CA ASP A 579 24.63 0.71 -15.64
C ASP A 579 25.92 -0.14 -15.61
N GLY A 580 26.41 -0.45 -14.39
CA GLY A 580 27.63 -1.23 -14.17
C GLY A 580 28.95 -0.43 -14.21
N GLU A 581 28.87 0.88 -14.42
CA GLU A 581 30.02 1.79 -14.43
C GLU A 581 30.13 2.56 -13.10
N GLU A 582 31.37 2.91 -12.74
CA GLU A 582 31.66 3.79 -11.59
C GLU A 582 32.00 5.19 -12.07
N TYR A 583 31.45 6.19 -11.42
CA TYR A 583 31.63 7.60 -11.67
C TYR A 583 32.27 8.27 -10.46
N ASP A 584 33.43 8.88 -10.65
CA ASP A 584 34.06 9.70 -9.62
C ASP A 584 33.24 10.96 -9.38
N ILE A 585 32.77 11.14 -8.14
CA ILE A 585 32.02 12.30 -7.69
C ILE A 585 32.80 13.18 -6.71
N SER A 586 34.10 13.02 -6.65
CA SER A 586 35.01 13.87 -5.87
C SER A 586 35.07 15.31 -6.43
N GLY A 587 35.59 16.23 -5.63
CA GLY A 587 35.75 17.62 -6.04
C GLY A 587 34.47 18.45 -6.06
N THR A 588 34.47 19.54 -6.85
CA THR A 588 33.31 20.45 -6.96
C THR A 588 32.42 20.03 -8.13
N TRP A 589 31.12 20.24 -7.96
CA TRP A 589 30.14 19.92 -8.98
C TRP A 589 29.72 21.18 -9.77
N PRO A 590 29.34 21.05 -11.04
CA PRO A 590 28.84 22.17 -11.83
C PRO A 590 27.63 22.84 -11.16
N VAL A 591 27.57 24.17 -11.27
CA VAL A 591 26.44 25.00 -10.83
C VAL A 591 25.96 25.80 -12.03
N LYS A 592 24.68 25.67 -12.39
CA LYS A 592 24.06 26.36 -13.52
C LYS A 592 22.76 27.01 -13.06
N THR A 593 22.35 28.12 -13.70
CA THR A 593 21.01 28.64 -13.50
C THR A 593 20.00 27.83 -14.33
N VAL A 594 18.75 27.72 -13.87
CA VAL A 594 17.66 27.03 -14.58
C VAL A 594 17.49 27.61 -15.99
N HIS A 595 17.33 28.93 -16.09
CA HIS A 595 17.17 29.60 -17.40
C HIS A 595 18.39 29.44 -18.30
N GLY A 596 19.59 29.49 -17.73
CA GLY A 596 20.83 29.29 -18.49
C GLY A 596 20.95 27.87 -19.05
N ALA A 597 20.61 26.85 -18.25
CA ALA A 597 20.64 25.46 -18.67
C ALA A 597 19.58 25.16 -19.75
N ILE A 598 18.37 25.72 -19.61
CA ILE A 598 17.34 25.61 -20.67
C ILE A 598 17.81 26.31 -21.95
N SER A 599 18.44 27.49 -21.83
CA SER A 599 19.01 28.23 -22.98
C SER A 599 20.07 27.40 -23.71
N GLU A 600 20.97 26.73 -22.98
CA GLU A 600 21.94 25.81 -23.54
C GLU A 600 21.27 24.65 -24.30
N ALA A 601 20.23 24.04 -23.70
CA ALA A 601 19.53 22.91 -24.31
C ALA A 601 18.74 23.30 -25.57
N LEU A 602 18.19 24.50 -25.60
CA LEU A 602 17.44 25.02 -26.75
C LEU A 602 18.34 25.61 -27.85
N GLY A 603 19.57 26.01 -27.51
CA GLY A 603 20.42 26.83 -28.37
C GLY A 603 19.86 28.25 -28.58
N GLU A 604 18.99 28.73 -27.69
CA GLU A 604 18.34 30.03 -27.76
C GLU A 604 18.17 30.61 -26.36
N GLU A 605 18.58 31.86 -26.17
CA GLU A 605 18.57 32.52 -24.85
C GLU A 605 17.17 32.79 -24.35
N ILE A 606 16.90 32.36 -23.10
CA ILE A 606 15.74 32.72 -22.30
C ILE A 606 16.18 33.25 -20.94
N ASP A 607 15.37 34.13 -20.35
CA ASP A 607 15.57 34.70 -19.02
C ASP A 607 14.25 34.76 -18.23
N ALA A 608 14.32 35.26 -16.99
CA ALA A 608 13.16 35.44 -16.14
C ALA A 608 12.14 36.46 -16.67
N GLY A 609 12.46 37.23 -17.70
CA GLY A 609 11.57 38.17 -18.36
C GLY A 609 10.96 37.67 -19.66
N THR A 610 11.34 36.49 -20.11
CA THR A 610 10.85 35.94 -21.38
C THR A 610 9.33 35.76 -21.37
N GLU A 611 8.68 36.35 -22.37
CA GLU A 611 7.23 36.32 -22.52
C GLU A 611 6.66 34.91 -22.65
N LEU A 612 5.54 34.64 -21.97
CA LEU A 612 4.88 33.32 -21.96
C LEU A 612 4.60 32.80 -23.38
N ALA A 613 4.11 33.67 -24.28
CA ALA A 613 3.86 33.30 -25.67
C ALA A 613 5.13 32.88 -26.44
N ARG A 614 6.31 33.37 -26.05
CA ARG A 614 7.59 32.91 -26.59
C ARG A 614 7.95 31.57 -26.02
N LEU A 615 7.77 31.34 -24.71
CA LEU A 615 8.00 30.04 -24.05
C LEU A 615 7.12 28.94 -24.69
N HIS A 616 5.83 29.19 -24.94
CA HIS A 616 4.94 28.24 -25.62
C HIS A 616 5.49 27.85 -26.99
N ARG A 617 5.95 28.82 -27.84
CA ARG A 617 6.55 28.51 -29.14
C ARG A 617 7.82 27.68 -29.03
N LEU A 618 8.62 27.90 -27.97
CA LEU A 618 9.82 27.11 -27.70
C LEU A 618 9.45 25.68 -27.26
N CYS A 619 8.44 25.52 -26.42
CA CYS A 619 7.87 24.23 -26.02
C CYS A 619 7.35 23.45 -27.23
N ASP A 620 6.53 24.09 -28.10
CA ASP A 620 6.04 23.46 -29.33
C ASP A 620 7.18 22.94 -30.21
N ARG A 621 8.24 23.73 -30.38
CA ARG A 621 9.42 23.37 -31.17
C ARG A 621 10.24 22.23 -30.55
N ALA A 622 10.34 22.22 -29.22
CA ALA A 622 11.11 21.23 -28.47
C ALA A 622 10.29 19.97 -28.09
N GLY A 623 8.99 19.97 -28.36
CA GLY A 623 8.08 18.88 -27.99
C GLY A 623 7.81 18.80 -26.48
N VAL A 624 7.92 19.90 -25.76
CA VAL A 624 7.61 20.01 -24.33
C VAL A 624 6.10 20.30 -24.16
N PRO A 625 5.34 19.46 -23.44
CA PRO A 625 3.92 19.71 -23.22
C PRO A 625 3.72 20.84 -22.21
N TYR A 626 2.62 21.56 -22.33
CA TYR A 626 2.17 22.56 -21.33
C TYR A 626 0.65 22.62 -21.27
N GLY A 627 0.10 23.04 -20.13
CA GLY A 627 -1.33 23.22 -19.93
C GLY A 627 -1.81 24.59 -20.44
N ALA A 628 -3.10 24.68 -20.76
CA ALA A 628 -3.71 25.95 -21.23
C ALA A 628 -3.71 27.04 -20.13
N ASP A 629 -3.73 26.63 -18.88
CA ASP A 629 -3.81 27.49 -17.70
C ASP A 629 -2.44 27.66 -17.00
N ASP A 630 -1.36 27.05 -17.55
CA ASP A 630 -0.02 27.12 -16.98
C ASP A 630 0.53 28.54 -17.05
N GLY A 631 1.03 29.03 -15.92
CA GLY A 631 1.77 30.27 -15.84
C GLY A 631 3.19 30.14 -16.39
N ARG A 632 3.92 31.25 -16.40
CA ARG A 632 5.31 31.27 -16.88
C ARG A 632 6.22 30.34 -16.07
N GLY A 633 6.04 30.31 -14.74
CA GLY A 633 6.84 29.45 -13.85
C GLY A 633 6.63 27.98 -14.13
N ASP A 634 5.38 27.56 -14.36
CA ASP A 634 5.02 26.17 -14.64
C ASP A 634 5.61 25.68 -15.96
N VAL A 635 5.53 26.54 -17.02
CA VAL A 635 6.12 26.22 -18.32
C VAL A 635 7.65 26.13 -18.25
N VAL A 636 8.31 27.01 -17.50
CA VAL A 636 9.77 26.95 -17.30
C VAL A 636 10.16 25.68 -16.53
N LEU A 637 9.37 25.29 -15.53
CA LEU A 637 9.60 24.07 -14.77
C LEU A 637 9.49 22.82 -15.66
N GLU A 638 8.45 22.72 -16.49
CA GLU A 638 8.28 21.60 -17.43
C GLU A 638 9.41 21.54 -18.47
N MET A 639 9.86 22.72 -18.97
CA MET A 639 11.03 22.82 -19.86
C MET A 639 12.30 22.30 -19.14
N TYR A 640 12.49 22.70 -17.87
CA TYR A 640 13.63 22.28 -17.08
C TYR A 640 13.63 20.76 -16.87
N GLU A 641 12.52 20.17 -16.46
CA GLU A 641 12.41 18.73 -16.22
C GLU A 641 12.76 17.91 -17.47
N ARG A 642 12.21 18.29 -18.62
CA ARG A 642 12.38 17.55 -19.88
C ARG A 642 13.71 17.80 -20.57
N LEU A 643 14.15 19.03 -20.61
CA LEU A 643 15.32 19.41 -21.44
C LEU A 643 16.63 19.41 -20.65
N VAL A 644 16.56 19.50 -19.32
CA VAL A 644 17.72 19.65 -18.46
C VAL A 644 17.86 18.52 -17.44
N GLU A 645 16.83 18.24 -16.64
CA GLU A 645 16.89 17.21 -15.61
C GLU A 645 17.10 15.81 -16.21
N GLU A 646 16.22 15.38 -17.13
CA GLU A 646 16.28 14.05 -17.73
C GLU A 646 17.64 13.71 -18.40
N PRO A 647 18.30 14.61 -19.16
CA PRO A 647 19.59 14.31 -19.77
C PRO A 647 20.78 14.47 -18.83
N THR A 648 20.63 15.04 -17.63
CA THR A 648 21.72 15.27 -16.67
C THR A 648 22.32 13.94 -16.18
N ARG A 649 23.64 13.75 -16.41
CA ARG A 649 24.36 12.52 -16.05
C ARG A 649 25.12 12.63 -14.73
N LEU A 650 25.98 13.63 -14.60
CA LEU A 650 26.82 13.83 -13.41
C LEU A 650 26.14 14.80 -12.43
N PRO A 651 26.47 14.74 -11.13
CA PRO A 651 25.91 15.64 -10.15
C PRO A 651 26.07 17.10 -10.57
N THR A 652 24.96 17.80 -10.74
CA THR A 652 24.91 19.20 -11.16
C THR A 652 23.86 19.91 -10.35
N PHE A 653 24.21 21.09 -9.84
CA PHE A 653 23.28 21.99 -9.18
C PHE A 653 22.63 22.92 -10.21
N TYR A 654 21.31 22.99 -10.19
CA TYR A 654 20.51 23.93 -10.96
C TYR A 654 19.86 24.91 -10.01
N LYS A 655 20.15 26.21 -10.13
CA LYS A 655 19.70 27.23 -9.18
C LYS A 655 18.88 28.33 -9.85
N ASP A 656 18.25 29.14 -9.01
CA ASP A 656 17.49 30.33 -9.38
C ASP A 656 16.21 29.96 -10.19
N PHE A 657 15.31 29.23 -9.53
CA PHE A 657 14.01 28.83 -10.07
C PHE A 657 13.03 30.02 -10.14
N PRO A 658 11.98 29.95 -10.98
CA PRO A 658 10.91 30.94 -10.93
C PRO A 658 10.27 31.03 -9.54
N THR A 659 9.98 32.24 -9.06
CA THR A 659 9.33 32.49 -7.76
C THR A 659 7.93 31.90 -7.70
N ASP A 660 7.21 31.87 -8.83
CA ASP A 660 5.82 31.42 -8.92
C ASP A 660 5.63 29.94 -8.54
N VAL A 661 6.66 29.11 -8.75
CA VAL A 661 6.68 27.67 -8.42
C VAL A 661 7.48 27.34 -7.15
N SER A 662 7.79 28.34 -6.33
CA SER A 662 8.62 28.19 -5.13
C SER A 662 7.97 28.90 -3.92
N PRO A 663 6.82 28.42 -3.41
CA PRO A 663 6.00 29.18 -2.43
C PRO A 663 6.64 29.33 -1.05
N LEU A 664 7.57 28.48 -0.65
CA LEU A 664 8.24 28.48 0.67
C LEU A 664 9.65 29.10 0.64
N THR A 665 10.09 29.54 -0.54
CA THR A 665 11.46 30.00 -0.79
C THR A 665 11.51 31.51 -0.88
N ARG A 666 12.57 32.12 -0.34
CA ARG A 666 12.83 33.56 -0.45
C ARG A 666 13.05 33.95 -1.91
N GLN A 667 12.54 35.15 -2.29
CA GLN A 667 12.90 35.76 -3.57
C GLN A 667 14.40 36.01 -3.65
N HIS A 668 14.95 35.79 -4.86
CA HIS A 668 16.37 36.06 -5.14
C HIS A 668 16.73 37.52 -4.87
N ARG A 669 17.90 37.73 -4.25
CA ARG A 669 18.35 39.02 -3.73
C ARG A 669 18.54 40.10 -4.80
N THR A 670 18.66 39.77 -6.06
CA THR A 670 18.87 40.70 -7.18
C THR A 670 17.75 40.70 -8.22
N ASP A 671 17.01 39.59 -8.36
CA ASP A 671 15.88 39.50 -9.29
C ASP A 671 14.66 38.86 -8.61
N PRO A 672 13.65 39.65 -8.22
CA PRO A 672 12.48 39.13 -7.47
C PRO A 672 11.59 38.19 -8.26
N ARG A 673 11.82 38.01 -9.57
CA ARG A 673 11.12 37.01 -10.40
C ARG A 673 11.66 35.57 -10.18
N LEU A 674 12.82 35.46 -9.54
CA LEU A 674 13.51 34.23 -9.19
C LEU A 674 13.44 33.98 -7.70
N ALA A 675 13.66 32.72 -7.30
CA ALA A 675 13.76 32.25 -5.94
C ALA A 675 15.17 31.68 -5.66
N GLU A 676 15.70 31.93 -4.46
CA GLU A 676 16.96 31.34 -4.00
C GLU A 676 16.76 29.85 -3.68
N ARG A 677 16.60 29.07 -4.72
CA ARG A 677 16.45 27.60 -4.71
C ARG A 677 17.48 26.96 -5.62
N TRP A 678 17.95 25.80 -5.24
CA TRP A 678 18.61 24.89 -6.17
C TRP A 678 18.09 23.47 -6.03
N ASP A 679 18.13 22.71 -7.12
CA ASP A 679 17.94 21.29 -7.17
C ASP A 679 19.27 20.62 -7.57
N LEU A 680 19.64 19.55 -6.88
CA LEU A 680 20.77 18.68 -7.21
C LEU A 680 20.27 17.51 -8.05
N VAL A 681 20.74 17.41 -9.26
CA VAL A 681 20.34 16.37 -10.20
C VAL A 681 21.53 15.49 -10.58
N ALA A 682 21.30 14.18 -10.65
CA ALA A 682 22.23 13.22 -11.21
C ALA A 682 21.49 12.03 -11.83
N PHE A 683 21.97 11.49 -12.92
CA PHE A 683 21.39 10.38 -13.67
C PHE A 683 19.89 10.59 -13.99
N GLY A 684 19.50 11.81 -14.36
CA GLY A 684 18.13 12.16 -14.69
C GLY A 684 17.18 12.11 -13.50
N THR A 685 17.68 12.36 -12.30
CA THR A 685 16.88 12.30 -11.07
C THR A 685 17.34 13.36 -10.08
N GLU A 686 16.41 14.16 -9.57
CA GLU A 686 16.64 15.04 -8.44
C GLU A 686 16.99 14.22 -7.19
N LEU A 687 18.13 14.49 -6.59
CA LEU A 687 18.60 13.87 -5.34
C LEU A 687 18.21 14.69 -4.10
N GLY A 688 18.09 15.99 -4.25
CA GLY A 688 17.75 16.91 -3.18
C GLY A 688 17.57 18.33 -3.68
N THR A 689 17.01 19.15 -2.81
CA THR A 689 16.73 20.57 -3.06
C THR A 689 17.10 21.38 -1.83
N ALA A 690 17.41 22.67 -2.00
CA ALA A 690 17.57 23.59 -0.87
C ALA A 690 17.15 24.99 -1.21
N TYR A 691 16.88 25.74 -0.14
CA TYR A 691 16.34 27.08 -0.20
C TYR A 691 17.10 28.03 0.72
N SER A 692 17.12 29.32 0.33
CA SER A 692 17.08 30.37 1.34
C SER A 692 15.62 30.52 1.75
N GLU A 693 15.30 30.28 2.99
CA GLU A 693 13.93 30.17 3.48
C GLU A 693 13.18 31.51 3.43
N LEU A 694 11.89 31.46 3.11
CA LEU A 694 11.02 32.61 3.22
C LEU A 694 10.66 32.83 4.69
N THR A 695 11.23 33.88 5.28
CA THR A 695 11.06 34.22 6.70
C THR A 695 10.11 35.40 6.94
N ASP A 696 9.66 36.07 5.87
CA ASP A 696 8.67 37.17 5.92
C ASP A 696 7.25 36.59 6.07
N PRO A 697 6.58 36.77 7.23
CA PRO A 697 5.26 36.20 7.48
C PRO A 697 4.18 36.77 6.56
N VAL A 698 4.31 38.05 6.13
CA VAL A 698 3.32 38.69 5.27
C VAL A 698 3.37 38.13 3.85
N GLU A 699 4.59 38.00 3.31
CA GLU A 699 4.78 37.39 2.00
C GLU A 699 4.45 35.87 2.04
N GLN A 700 4.80 35.16 3.12
CA GLN A 700 4.46 33.73 3.28
C GLN A 700 2.94 33.54 3.31
N ARG A 701 2.21 34.37 4.05
CA ARG A 701 0.74 34.36 4.08
C ARG A 701 0.16 34.54 2.69
N ARG A 702 0.67 35.52 1.95
CA ARG A 702 0.22 35.81 0.58
C ARG A 702 0.38 34.58 -0.33
N ARG A 703 1.55 33.90 -0.27
CA ARG A 703 1.83 32.73 -1.12
C ARG A 703 1.04 31.49 -0.70
N LEU A 704 0.93 31.20 0.60
CA LEU A 704 0.11 30.09 1.09
C LEU A 704 -1.38 30.29 0.81
N THR A 705 -1.87 31.55 0.85
CA THR A 705 -3.24 31.88 0.44
C THR A 705 -3.46 31.55 -1.04
N ALA A 706 -2.50 31.89 -1.91
CA ALA A 706 -2.58 31.52 -3.33
C ALA A 706 -2.59 30.00 -3.53
N GLN A 707 -1.74 29.25 -2.82
CA GLN A 707 -1.72 27.78 -2.82
C GLN A 707 -3.05 27.19 -2.34
N SER A 708 -3.60 27.71 -1.24
CA SER A 708 -4.89 27.25 -0.70
C SER A 708 -6.06 27.50 -1.66
N LEU A 709 -6.00 28.56 -2.47
CA LEU A 709 -6.98 28.79 -3.54
C LEU A 709 -6.87 27.75 -4.67
N LEU A 710 -5.66 27.31 -5.02
CA LEU A 710 -5.45 26.23 -5.97
C LEU A 710 -6.00 24.91 -5.39
N ALA A 711 -5.75 24.62 -4.11
CA ALA A 711 -6.32 23.46 -3.41
C ALA A 711 -7.86 23.49 -3.43
N ALA A 712 -8.46 24.66 -3.13
CA ALA A 712 -9.91 24.87 -3.21
C ALA A 712 -10.44 24.75 -4.64
N GLY A 713 -9.64 25.08 -5.65
CA GLY A 713 -9.90 24.86 -7.07
C GLY A 713 -9.84 23.40 -7.50
N GLY A 714 -9.39 22.49 -6.59
CA GLY A 714 -9.37 21.04 -6.79
C GLY A 714 -8.00 20.47 -7.14
N ASP A 715 -6.92 21.21 -6.94
CA ASP A 715 -5.57 20.69 -7.00
C ASP A 715 -5.27 19.91 -5.70
N PRO A 716 -5.12 18.56 -5.75
CA PRO A 716 -4.90 17.76 -4.55
C PRO A 716 -3.46 17.82 -4.01
N GLU A 717 -2.55 18.47 -4.74
CA GLU A 717 -1.13 18.59 -4.40
C GLU A 717 -0.79 19.97 -3.81
N ALA A 718 -1.66 20.96 -4.02
CA ALA A 718 -1.47 22.30 -3.49
C ALA A 718 -1.60 22.34 -1.96
N MET A 719 -0.78 23.16 -1.32
CA MET A 719 -0.72 23.28 0.14
C MET A 719 -1.95 24.00 0.70
N GLU A 720 -2.39 23.56 1.88
CA GLU A 720 -3.38 24.25 2.69
C GLU A 720 -2.73 25.41 3.48
N LEU A 721 -3.56 26.38 3.86
CA LEU A 721 -3.11 27.51 4.71
C LEU A 721 -2.91 27.00 6.15
N ASP A 722 -1.68 27.04 6.64
CA ASP A 722 -1.29 26.67 8.02
C ASP A 722 -1.14 27.95 8.86
N GLU A 723 -2.20 28.31 9.58
CA GLU A 723 -2.21 29.50 10.45
C GLU A 723 -1.21 29.37 11.60
N ASP A 724 -1.06 28.18 12.20
CA ASP A 724 -0.10 27.95 13.28
C ASP A 724 1.35 28.17 12.83
N PHE A 725 1.67 27.83 11.58
CA PHE A 725 2.98 28.10 11.01
C PHE A 725 3.18 29.59 10.76
N LEU A 726 2.18 30.27 10.25
CA LEU A 726 2.23 31.72 10.01
C LEU A 726 2.36 32.50 11.32
N ASP A 727 1.58 32.13 12.34
CA ASP A 727 1.70 32.71 13.69
C ASP A 727 3.11 32.51 14.26
N ALA A 728 3.73 31.36 14.03
CA ALA A 728 5.10 31.12 14.44
C ALA A 728 6.10 32.05 13.73
N LEU A 729 5.95 32.27 12.42
CA LEU A 729 6.81 33.19 11.68
C LEU A 729 6.71 34.66 12.17
N GLU A 730 5.56 35.08 12.68
CA GLU A 730 5.37 36.42 13.25
C GLU A 730 6.23 36.69 14.50
N TYR A 731 6.77 35.61 15.14
CA TYR A 731 7.77 35.72 16.21
C TYR A 731 9.21 35.86 15.70
N ALA A 732 9.39 36.12 14.41
CA ALA A 732 10.67 36.36 13.74
C ALA A 732 11.56 35.10 13.61
N MET A 733 11.45 34.44 12.48
CA MET A 733 12.40 33.42 12.04
C MET A 733 13.72 34.07 11.60
N PRO A 734 14.90 33.63 12.09
CA PRO A 734 16.17 34.15 11.57
C PRO A 734 16.36 33.76 10.10
N PRO A 735 17.19 34.50 9.33
CA PRO A 735 17.59 34.06 8.00
C PRO A 735 18.11 32.62 8.08
N THR A 736 17.54 31.74 7.27
CA THR A 736 17.79 30.28 7.41
C THR A 736 17.98 29.67 6.02
N GLY A 737 18.98 28.80 5.90
CA GLY A 737 19.13 27.87 4.79
C GLY A 737 18.52 26.52 5.17
N GLY A 738 17.65 25.97 4.30
CA GLY A 738 17.08 24.65 4.48
C GLY A 738 17.42 23.75 3.29
N LEU A 739 17.58 22.45 3.55
CA LEU A 739 17.80 21.45 2.51
C LEU A 739 16.98 20.19 2.77
N GLY A 740 16.57 19.51 1.69
CA GLY A 740 15.96 18.20 1.69
C GLY A 740 16.71 17.24 0.78
N ILE A 741 17.00 16.03 1.27
CA ILE A 741 17.62 14.95 0.50
C ILE A 741 16.72 13.72 0.54
N GLY A 742 16.37 13.20 -0.64
CA GLY A 742 15.74 11.88 -0.77
C GLY A 742 16.76 10.78 -0.51
N VAL A 743 16.78 10.23 0.72
CA VAL A 743 17.76 9.21 1.11
C VAL A 743 17.67 7.96 0.23
N ASP A 744 16.47 7.57 -0.20
CA ASP A 744 16.30 6.43 -1.10
C ASP A 744 16.88 6.72 -2.49
N ARG A 745 16.66 7.93 -3.02
CA ARG A 745 17.26 8.38 -4.30
C ARG A 745 18.79 8.49 -4.19
N LEU A 746 19.32 8.93 -3.06
CA LEU A 746 20.75 8.92 -2.81
C LEU A 746 21.31 7.50 -2.87
N VAL A 747 20.68 6.54 -2.22
CA VAL A 747 21.13 5.13 -2.28
C VAL A 747 21.03 4.57 -3.70
N MET A 748 20.01 4.92 -4.48
CA MET A 748 19.92 4.59 -5.91
C MET A 748 21.11 5.16 -6.70
N PHE A 749 21.42 6.42 -6.48
CA PHE A 749 22.55 7.11 -7.11
C PHE A 749 23.89 6.43 -6.78
N LEU A 750 24.12 6.08 -5.52
CA LEU A 750 25.35 5.43 -5.06
C LEU A 750 25.48 3.98 -5.53
N THR A 751 24.37 3.27 -5.73
CA THR A 751 24.38 1.83 -6.07
C THR A 751 24.07 1.51 -7.53
N GLY A 752 23.47 2.43 -8.27
CA GLY A 752 22.97 2.22 -9.63
C GLY A 752 21.69 1.40 -9.74
N LEU A 753 21.01 1.17 -8.61
CA LEU A 753 19.82 0.32 -8.52
C LEU A 753 18.53 1.13 -8.49
N THR A 754 17.41 0.47 -8.75
CA THR A 754 16.07 1.07 -8.60
C THR A 754 15.67 1.18 -7.13
N ILE A 755 14.68 2.04 -6.81
CA ILE A 755 14.19 2.20 -5.44
C ILE A 755 13.69 0.88 -4.84
N ARG A 756 13.07 0.01 -5.66
CA ARG A 756 12.57 -1.30 -5.21
C ARG A 756 13.68 -2.27 -4.82
N GLU A 757 14.87 -2.12 -5.39
CA GLU A 757 16.03 -2.94 -5.07
C GLU A 757 16.77 -2.43 -3.84
N THR A 758 16.80 -1.12 -3.62
CA THR A 758 17.49 -0.49 -2.49
C THR A 758 16.71 -0.53 -1.19
N LEU A 759 15.37 -0.65 -1.25
CA LEU A 759 14.54 -0.81 -0.06
C LEU A 759 14.52 -2.27 0.40
N PRO A 760 14.64 -2.54 1.73
CA PRO A 760 14.46 -3.90 2.24
C PRO A 760 13.09 -4.48 1.91
N PHE A 761 12.01 -3.72 2.10
CA PHE A 761 10.64 -4.13 1.85
C PHE A 761 9.86 -3.00 1.15
N PRO A 762 10.00 -2.83 -0.17
CA PRO A 762 9.20 -1.86 -0.90
C PRO A 762 7.74 -2.29 -0.99
N LEU A 763 6.85 -1.33 -1.24
CA LEU A 763 5.44 -1.62 -1.45
C LEU A 763 5.28 -2.50 -2.71
N VAL A 764 4.61 -3.64 -2.55
CA VAL A 764 4.27 -4.55 -3.64
C VAL A 764 2.78 -4.86 -3.62
N ARG A 765 2.17 -4.88 -4.78
CA ARG A 765 0.76 -5.27 -4.92
C ARG A 765 0.58 -6.72 -4.49
N ARG A 766 -0.40 -7.01 -3.63
CA ARG A 766 -0.74 -8.41 -3.29
C ARG A 766 -1.18 -9.14 -4.57
N ARG A 767 -0.68 -10.37 -4.73
CA ARG A 767 -1.13 -11.25 -5.82
C ARG A 767 -2.51 -11.75 -5.55
#